data_695004cbe6a584d6d0299b0c7086fa29
#
_entry.id   695004cbe6a584d6d0299b0c7086fa29
#
_cell.length_a   1.000
_cell.length_b   1.000
_cell.length_c   1.000
_cell.angle_alpha   90.00
_cell.angle_beta   90.00
_cell.angle_gamma   90.00
#
_symmetry.space_group_name_H-M   'P 1'
#
loop_
_entity.id
_entity.type
_entity.pdbx_description
1 polymer ?
#
loop_
_entity_poly.entity_id
_entity_poly.type
_entity_poly.pdbx_seq_one_letter_code
_entity_poly.pdbx_strand_id
1 'polypeptide(L)'
;MIQLQIERRLDSTNAWSRHKTLVARLCDVPATTIFQDQRELLFESLSNLELPPHRSLLNTVRSAGDLSCSPGESWGHMVVQIAADLQFAVGLPRFRGYVQLAEEDTVVIGLECLEFEVAVAALQAAVGMINQLLITGTADAAAALNSVQTADEQYSFGDATGPIVAAARRRGLPVLRLDDESRVQFGEGVHSRRIRKAAMDTTGFLAEQASTDKAFTKHLWSTLGIPVAQGRVVVDPDDAVRLAEQLGWPVVVKPLDSDYSNGVTLNVRDPASVRTAYETARQESESVMVERTLPGAVHRFLIVSDRVVSVVRRDPAGVVGDGHRSIRELVECENQSPRRGPDYRWPLHLLQLADEELAYLAEQGLTTDSIPTQGQRIELRREPYLTSGGETHEVLDQVHPETLTIVRDAVRVVGLDLAGVDLIARDISIPLAEQKGGLLELNAQPAICLHLAPFNDKPQPVGEAIIDSMFPDSATGRIPLIVVVGSPVPGDLQSFAEAGRCAGKINAVSTSTLTQIQNRKVLPRTDRPFDRLAAMNLHPRTTGSCLAASAESLLANGLGSDHCQMLILADSSRITPNLESELDGLLLRLLSICETCLVNCDDPVWVTRVTPGEPSVVLVSTTLDPLLRRHLDAGGRIITRDGDDLVLRSGVGELIRCPAPEVPTEGSYELLIKAASLLDSRIIPERMISAPHLS
;
A
#
# COMPACT_ATOMS: atom_id res chain seq x y z
N MET A 1 -36.41 8.64 4.84
CA MET A 1 -35.07 8.14 5.25
C MET A 1 -34.22 8.06 4.01
N ILE A 2 -33.00 8.60 4.10
CA ILE A 2 -32.06 8.57 2.97
C ILE A 2 -31.74 7.11 2.62
N GLN A 3 -31.87 6.77 1.34
CA GLN A 3 -31.49 5.47 0.80
C GLN A 3 -30.17 5.59 0.03
N LEU A 4 -29.28 4.63 0.19
CA LEU A 4 -27.98 4.56 -0.51
C LEU A 4 -28.02 3.47 -1.57
N GLN A 5 -27.74 3.83 -2.81
CA GLN A 5 -27.56 2.91 -3.92
C GLN A 5 -26.15 3.05 -4.50
N ILE A 6 -25.34 1.99 -4.43
CA ILE A 6 -24.03 1.98 -5.08
C ILE A 6 -24.20 1.85 -6.59
N GLU A 7 -23.64 2.78 -7.35
CA GLU A 7 -23.79 2.82 -8.82
C GLU A 7 -22.53 2.32 -9.54
N ARG A 8 -21.38 2.87 -9.22
CA ARG A 8 -20.13 2.60 -9.97
C ARG A 8 -18.93 2.51 -9.04
N ARG A 9 -17.99 1.62 -9.41
CA ARG A 9 -16.66 1.50 -8.82
C ARG A 9 -15.65 1.92 -9.87
N LEU A 10 -15.16 3.15 -9.77
CA LEU A 10 -14.29 3.75 -10.74
C LEU A 10 -12.82 3.58 -10.33
N ASP A 11 -12.04 2.96 -11.20
CA ASP A 11 -10.58 2.87 -10.99
C ASP A 11 -9.90 4.22 -11.15
N SER A 12 -8.62 4.33 -10.77
CA SER A 12 -7.85 5.58 -10.80
C SER A 12 -7.92 6.25 -12.17
N THR A 13 -7.90 7.57 -12.15
CA THR A 13 -8.14 8.48 -13.28
C THR A 13 -9.48 8.20 -13.95
N ASN A 14 -10.47 8.85 -13.40
CA ASN A 14 -11.87 8.80 -13.82
C ASN A 14 -12.44 10.23 -13.89
N ALA A 15 -13.71 10.36 -14.19
CA ALA A 15 -14.35 11.68 -14.32
C ALA A 15 -14.37 12.51 -13.03
N TRP A 16 -14.29 11.87 -11.87
CA TRP A 16 -14.37 12.50 -10.56
C TRP A 16 -13.01 12.82 -9.96
N SER A 17 -12.04 11.90 -10.11
CA SER A 17 -10.75 11.96 -9.42
C SER A 17 -9.63 11.26 -10.18
N ARG A 18 -8.37 11.50 -9.77
CA ARG A 18 -7.22 10.66 -10.11
C ARG A 18 -7.11 9.40 -9.26
N HIS A 19 -7.89 9.29 -8.21
CA HIS A 19 -7.91 8.13 -7.29
C HIS A 19 -9.11 7.22 -7.61
N LYS A 20 -9.08 5.99 -7.08
CA LYS A 20 -10.27 5.13 -7.07
C LYS A 20 -11.42 5.89 -6.43
N THR A 21 -12.59 5.83 -7.05
CA THR A 21 -13.77 6.55 -6.58
C THR A 21 -14.98 5.62 -6.57
N LEU A 22 -15.64 5.54 -5.43
CA LEU A 22 -16.95 4.90 -5.31
C LEU A 22 -18.03 5.92 -5.61
N VAL A 23 -18.87 5.67 -6.62
CA VAL A 23 -19.99 6.53 -6.97
C VAL A 23 -21.28 5.88 -6.46
N ALA A 24 -22.07 6.67 -5.76
CA ALA A 24 -23.34 6.24 -5.19
C ALA A 24 -24.42 7.29 -5.38
N ARG A 25 -25.67 6.86 -5.34
CA ARG A 25 -26.86 7.71 -5.37
C ARG A 25 -27.53 7.71 -4.00
N LEU A 26 -27.84 8.90 -3.52
CA LEU A 26 -28.70 9.09 -2.35
C LEU A 26 -30.11 9.44 -2.85
N CYS A 27 -31.09 8.65 -2.46
CA CYS A 27 -32.52 8.87 -2.77
C CYS A 27 -33.28 9.22 -1.50
N ASP A 28 -34.48 9.76 -1.65
CA ASP A 28 -35.34 10.21 -0.55
C ASP A 28 -34.62 11.23 0.38
N VAL A 29 -33.81 12.10 -0.21
CA VAL A 29 -33.08 13.13 0.54
C VAL A 29 -34.05 14.19 1.01
N PRO A 30 -34.00 14.61 2.30
CA PRO A 30 -34.91 15.62 2.83
C PRO A 30 -34.86 16.94 2.03
N ALA A 31 -36.03 17.52 1.73
CA ALA A 31 -36.15 18.80 1.05
C ALA A 31 -35.71 20.01 1.92
N THR A 32 -35.43 19.78 3.21
CA THR A 32 -34.93 20.80 4.14
C THR A 32 -33.42 20.64 4.33
N THR A 33 -32.71 21.75 4.51
CA THR A 33 -31.31 21.72 4.88
C THR A 33 -31.12 21.10 6.26
N ILE A 34 -29.95 20.50 6.51
CA ILE A 34 -29.60 19.99 7.83
C ILE A 34 -29.47 21.17 8.81
N PHE A 35 -30.16 21.10 9.94
CA PHE A 35 -30.13 22.15 10.96
C PHE A 35 -28.78 22.15 11.71
N GLN A 36 -28.41 23.33 12.25
CA GLN A 36 -27.12 23.50 12.93
C GLN A 36 -26.98 22.59 14.16
N ASP A 37 -28.05 22.40 14.93
CA ASP A 37 -28.11 21.52 16.10
C ASP A 37 -27.90 20.04 15.69
N GLN A 38 -28.43 19.60 14.57
CA GLN A 38 -28.20 18.26 14.04
C GLN A 38 -26.73 18.04 13.64
N ARG A 39 -26.10 19.05 13.03
CA ARG A 39 -24.66 19.02 12.74
C ARG A 39 -23.82 18.95 14.00
N GLU A 40 -24.17 19.73 15.02
CA GLU A 40 -23.49 19.72 16.31
C GLU A 40 -23.57 18.34 16.98
N LEU A 41 -24.73 17.67 16.96
CA LEU A 41 -24.90 16.32 17.50
C LEU A 41 -24.07 15.27 16.75
N LEU A 42 -24.02 15.32 15.42
CA LEU A 42 -23.15 14.43 14.62
C LEU A 42 -21.68 14.68 14.94
N PHE A 43 -21.30 15.94 15.05
CA PHE A 43 -19.94 16.34 15.40
C PHE A 43 -19.55 15.89 16.81
N GLU A 44 -20.42 16.07 17.79
CA GLU A 44 -20.21 15.61 19.17
C GLU A 44 -20.02 14.08 19.20
N SER A 45 -20.90 13.33 18.52
CA SER A 45 -20.79 11.87 18.44
C SER A 45 -19.45 11.42 17.81
N LEU A 46 -19.01 12.04 16.72
CA LEU A 46 -17.72 11.74 16.07
C LEU A 46 -16.52 12.18 16.92
N SER A 47 -16.64 13.28 17.65
CA SER A 47 -15.57 13.81 18.51
C SER A 47 -15.34 12.97 19.76
N ASN A 48 -16.36 12.23 20.19
CA ASN A 48 -16.28 11.31 21.33
C ASN A 48 -15.66 9.96 20.97
N LEU A 49 -15.29 9.72 19.69
CA LEU A 49 -14.59 8.52 19.30
C LEU A 49 -13.18 8.49 19.91
N GLU A 50 -12.84 7.39 20.54
CA GLU A 50 -11.48 7.10 20.96
C GLU A 50 -10.63 6.79 19.73
N LEU A 51 -9.80 7.75 19.33
CA LEU A 51 -8.92 7.68 18.18
C LEU A 51 -7.47 7.91 18.57
N PRO A 52 -6.50 7.29 17.88
CA PRO A 52 -5.09 7.62 18.08
C PRO A 52 -4.84 9.14 17.89
N PRO A 53 -3.93 9.77 18.66
CA PRO A 53 -3.76 11.23 18.73
C PRO A 53 -3.50 11.91 17.40
N HIS A 54 -2.83 11.21 16.47
CA HIS A 54 -2.50 11.69 15.12
C HIS A 54 -3.71 11.66 14.17
N ARG A 55 -4.88 11.21 14.63
CA ARG A 55 -6.10 11.01 13.83
C ARG A 55 -7.29 11.84 14.30
N SER A 56 -7.05 13.00 14.86
CA SER A 56 -8.12 13.89 15.29
C SER A 56 -9.02 14.31 14.13
N LEU A 57 -10.33 14.12 14.30
CA LEU A 57 -11.38 14.48 13.33
C LEU A 57 -11.82 15.96 13.45
N LEU A 58 -11.26 16.73 14.38
CA LEU A 58 -11.78 17.98 14.91
C LEU A 58 -11.97 19.14 13.93
N ASN A 59 -11.43 19.11 12.72
CA ASN A 59 -11.44 20.28 11.84
C ASN A 59 -12.31 20.16 10.56
N THR A 60 -12.85 19.00 10.25
CA THR A 60 -13.42 18.72 8.93
C THR A 60 -14.93 18.97 8.87
N VAL A 61 -15.67 18.57 9.89
CA VAL A 61 -17.14 18.75 9.93
C VAL A 61 -17.54 20.23 10.10
N ARG A 62 -16.67 21.04 10.70
CA ARG A 62 -16.90 22.50 10.87
C ARG A 62 -16.87 23.27 9.54
N SER A 63 -16.09 22.84 8.56
CA SER A 63 -15.92 23.58 7.30
C SER A 63 -17.03 23.35 6.26
N ALA A 64 -17.89 22.35 6.42
CA ALA A 64 -19.02 22.09 5.53
C ALA A 64 -20.19 23.09 5.68
N GLY A 65 -20.02 24.16 6.43
CA GLY A 65 -21.09 25.04 6.88
C GLY A 65 -21.42 26.27 6.04
N ASP A 66 -20.58 26.65 5.07
CA ASP A 66 -20.69 27.97 4.39
C ASP A 66 -21.01 27.88 2.89
N LEU A 67 -21.48 26.74 2.40
CA LEU A 67 -21.86 26.59 1.00
C LEU A 67 -23.31 27.01 0.83
N SER A 68 -23.57 28.01 -0.02
CA SER A 68 -24.88 28.33 -0.57
C SER A 68 -25.32 27.23 -1.56
N CYS A 69 -25.52 26.01 -1.04
CA CYS A 69 -25.89 24.83 -1.79
C CYS A 69 -27.37 24.47 -1.54
N SER A 70 -27.98 23.74 -2.46
CA SER A 70 -29.32 23.19 -2.29
C SER A 70 -29.41 22.26 -1.07
N PRO A 71 -30.62 22.03 -0.50
CA PRO A 71 -30.79 21.07 0.61
C PRO A 71 -30.19 19.70 0.30
N GLY A 72 -30.44 19.15 -0.90
CA GLY A 72 -29.90 17.87 -1.33
C GLY A 72 -28.37 17.83 -1.34
N GLU A 73 -27.72 18.85 -1.90
CA GLU A 73 -26.25 18.94 -1.89
C GLU A 73 -25.71 19.02 -0.46
N SER A 74 -26.39 19.72 0.46
CA SER A 74 -26.01 19.81 1.87
C SER A 74 -25.94 18.42 2.52
N TRP A 75 -26.96 17.56 2.30
CA TRP A 75 -26.96 16.19 2.79
C TRP A 75 -25.89 15.32 2.12
N GLY A 76 -25.70 15.47 0.80
CA GLY A 76 -24.64 14.80 0.07
C GLY A 76 -23.26 15.11 0.64
N HIS A 77 -22.95 16.38 0.88
CA HIS A 77 -21.70 16.82 1.50
C HIS A 77 -21.51 16.23 2.90
N MET A 78 -22.57 16.16 3.71
CA MET A 78 -22.49 15.58 5.04
C MET A 78 -22.18 14.07 4.99
N VAL A 79 -22.84 13.32 4.10
CA VAL A 79 -22.60 11.88 3.93
C VAL A 79 -21.17 11.61 3.53
N VAL A 80 -20.65 12.27 2.48
CA VAL A 80 -19.27 12.03 2.01
C VAL A 80 -18.24 12.46 3.03
N GLN A 81 -18.50 13.53 3.80
CA GLN A 81 -17.61 14.00 4.85
C GLN A 81 -17.49 12.99 6.00
N ILE A 82 -18.63 12.51 6.54
CA ILE A 82 -18.64 11.48 7.59
C ILE A 82 -17.94 10.21 7.09
N ALA A 83 -18.24 9.76 5.87
CA ALA A 83 -17.63 8.57 5.30
C ALA A 83 -16.11 8.73 5.11
N ALA A 84 -15.62 9.90 4.70
CA ALA A 84 -14.19 10.20 4.60
C ALA A 84 -13.52 10.24 5.98
N ASP A 85 -14.18 10.81 6.98
CA ASP A 85 -13.68 10.86 8.35
C ASP A 85 -13.64 9.47 9.00
N LEU A 86 -14.62 8.60 8.74
CA LEU A 86 -14.61 7.21 9.20
C LEU A 86 -13.48 6.41 8.56
N GLN A 87 -13.23 6.58 7.24
CA GLN A 87 -12.06 5.98 6.60
C GLN A 87 -10.74 6.47 7.22
N PHE A 88 -10.64 7.76 7.50
CA PHE A 88 -9.46 8.32 8.17
C PHE A 88 -9.29 7.77 9.59
N ALA A 89 -10.36 7.58 10.33
CA ALA A 89 -10.35 7.04 11.69
C ALA A 89 -9.78 5.60 11.74
N VAL A 90 -10.06 4.76 10.74
CA VAL A 90 -9.53 3.39 10.66
C VAL A 90 -8.11 3.30 10.11
N GLY A 91 -7.48 4.38 9.69
CA GLY A 91 -6.09 4.33 9.32
C GLY A 91 -5.77 4.71 7.89
N LEU A 92 -6.76 4.95 7.10
CA LEU A 92 -6.58 5.31 5.71
C LEU A 92 -6.21 6.80 5.54
N PRO A 93 -5.69 7.23 4.37
CA PRO A 93 -5.50 8.63 4.06
C PRO A 93 -6.81 9.44 4.13
N ARG A 94 -6.71 10.76 4.25
CA ARG A 94 -7.87 11.62 4.06
C ARG A 94 -8.26 11.66 2.59
N PHE A 95 -9.45 11.18 2.31
CA PHE A 95 -10.05 11.12 0.99
C PHE A 95 -10.97 12.32 0.73
N ARG A 96 -11.16 12.64 -0.55
CA ARG A 96 -12.09 13.67 -0.98
C ARG A 96 -13.46 13.07 -1.28
N GLY A 97 -14.50 13.84 -0.96
CA GLY A 97 -15.87 13.57 -1.38
C GLY A 97 -16.29 14.59 -2.44
N TYR A 98 -17.17 14.15 -3.32
CA TYR A 98 -17.74 14.92 -4.42
C TYR A 98 -19.25 14.80 -4.36
N VAL A 99 -19.97 15.88 -4.72
CA VAL A 99 -21.42 15.93 -4.71
C VAL A 99 -21.90 16.56 -6.01
N GLN A 100 -22.91 15.94 -6.62
CA GLN A 100 -23.58 16.44 -7.82
C GLN A 100 -25.09 16.27 -7.65
N LEU A 101 -25.86 17.34 -7.73
CA LEU A 101 -27.30 17.27 -7.71
C LEU A 101 -27.80 16.60 -9.00
N ALA A 102 -28.65 15.57 -8.88
CA ALA A 102 -29.25 14.89 -10.01
C ALA A 102 -30.71 15.31 -10.24
N GLU A 103 -31.51 15.34 -9.18
CA GLU A 103 -32.92 15.73 -9.16
C GLU A 103 -33.26 16.31 -7.78
N GLU A 104 -34.50 16.81 -7.56
CA GLU A 104 -34.85 17.52 -6.31
C GLU A 104 -34.60 16.70 -5.03
N ASP A 105 -34.85 15.40 -5.05
CA ASP A 105 -34.70 14.49 -3.90
C ASP A 105 -33.56 13.46 -4.07
N THR A 106 -32.74 13.63 -5.11
CA THR A 106 -31.70 12.68 -5.48
C THR A 106 -30.37 13.36 -5.70
N VAL A 107 -29.32 12.82 -5.06
CA VAL A 107 -27.97 13.35 -5.13
C VAL A 107 -27.00 12.24 -5.51
N VAL A 108 -26.15 12.48 -6.50
CA VAL A 108 -25.03 11.60 -6.84
C VAL A 108 -23.80 12.07 -6.06
N ILE A 109 -23.16 11.13 -5.41
CA ILE A 109 -21.94 11.38 -4.61
C ILE A 109 -20.80 10.51 -5.10
N GLY A 110 -19.58 11.05 -5.02
CA GLY A 110 -18.32 10.32 -5.25
C GLY A 110 -17.46 10.34 -3.99
N LEU A 111 -16.90 9.20 -3.60
CA LEU A 111 -15.98 9.09 -2.47
C LEU A 111 -14.68 8.44 -2.93
N GLU A 112 -13.56 9.15 -2.81
CA GLU A 112 -12.24 8.56 -3.04
C GLU A 112 -11.95 7.45 -2.03
N CYS A 113 -11.21 6.41 -2.45
CA CYS A 113 -10.86 5.28 -1.60
C CYS A 113 -9.59 4.55 -2.08
N LEU A 114 -9.04 3.71 -1.22
CA LEU A 114 -8.05 2.70 -1.58
C LEU A 114 -8.72 1.36 -1.88
N GLU A 115 -9.67 0.97 -1.03
CA GLU A 115 -10.43 -0.29 -1.14
C GLU A 115 -11.93 0.03 -1.23
N PHE A 116 -12.57 -0.48 -2.27
CA PHE A 116 -13.99 -0.19 -2.51
C PHE A 116 -14.91 -0.69 -1.40
N GLU A 117 -14.62 -1.86 -0.81
CA GLU A 117 -15.46 -2.43 0.25
C GLU A 117 -15.42 -1.60 1.53
N VAL A 118 -14.26 -1.02 1.87
CA VAL A 118 -14.13 -0.10 3.00
C VAL A 118 -14.93 1.19 2.75
N ALA A 119 -14.88 1.72 1.53
CA ALA A 119 -15.68 2.90 1.16
C ALA A 119 -17.19 2.61 1.17
N VAL A 120 -17.61 1.42 0.74
CA VAL A 120 -19.03 0.98 0.83
C VAL A 120 -19.46 0.95 2.30
N ALA A 121 -18.70 0.32 3.17
CA ALA A 121 -18.97 0.29 4.61
C ALA A 121 -19.04 1.71 5.21
N ALA A 122 -18.13 2.59 4.82
CA ALA A 122 -18.08 3.97 5.30
C ALA A 122 -19.31 4.78 4.86
N LEU A 123 -19.77 4.65 3.60
CA LEU A 123 -20.99 5.31 3.11
C LEU A 123 -22.24 4.76 3.78
N GLN A 124 -22.34 3.45 3.95
CA GLN A 124 -23.45 2.81 4.66
C GLN A 124 -23.53 3.26 6.11
N ALA A 125 -22.39 3.32 6.80
CA ALA A 125 -22.28 3.80 8.17
C ALA A 125 -22.68 5.27 8.29
N ALA A 126 -22.21 6.13 7.37
CA ALA A 126 -22.55 7.56 7.35
C ALA A 126 -24.05 7.79 7.15
N VAL A 127 -24.68 7.10 6.18
CA VAL A 127 -26.13 7.17 5.95
C VAL A 127 -26.90 6.60 7.14
N GLY A 128 -26.42 5.52 7.75
CA GLY A 128 -26.98 4.93 8.97
C GLY A 128 -27.03 5.91 10.13
N MET A 129 -25.91 6.62 10.41
CA MET A 129 -25.80 7.64 11.45
C MET A 129 -26.80 8.79 11.21
N ILE A 130 -26.86 9.29 9.98
CA ILE A 130 -27.80 10.40 9.62
C ILE A 130 -29.25 9.94 9.77
N ASN A 131 -29.60 8.77 9.29
CA ASN A 131 -30.96 8.23 9.44
C ASN A 131 -31.34 8.01 10.90
N GLN A 132 -30.42 7.51 11.72
CA GLN A 132 -30.62 7.37 13.17
C GLN A 132 -30.88 8.73 13.83
N LEU A 133 -30.06 9.74 13.50
CA LEU A 133 -30.26 11.09 14.02
C LEU A 133 -31.64 11.65 13.65
N LEU A 134 -32.07 11.46 12.40
CA LEU A 134 -33.39 11.94 11.92
C LEU A 134 -34.56 11.26 12.63
N ILE A 135 -34.41 10.01 13.08
CA ILE A 135 -35.47 9.22 13.72
C ILE A 135 -35.47 9.40 15.24
N THR A 136 -34.29 9.32 15.87
CA THR A 136 -34.16 9.21 17.33
C THR A 136 -33.60 10.48 17.99
N GLY A 137 -33.06 11.40 17.19
CA GLY A 137 -32.31 12.56 17.70
C GLY A 137 -30.91 12.24 18.22
N THR A 138 -30.39 11.01 17.98
CA THR A 138 -29.07 10.56 18.41
C THR A 138 -28.32 9.95 17.24
N ALA A 139 -26.97 9.91 17.32
CA ALA A 139 -26.11 9.23 16.35
C ALA A 139 -25.10 8.35 17.10
N ASP A 140 -24.88 7.13 16.62
CA ASP A 140 -23.91 6.19 17.19
C ASP A 140 -22.67 6.08 16.29
N ALA A 141 -21.69 6.96 16.55
CA ALA A 141 -20.43 6.98 15.81
C ALA A 141 -19.55 5.75 16.14
N ALA A 142 -19.67 5.16 17.33
CA ALA A 142 -18.88 4.01 17.71
C ALA A 142 -19.30 2.76 16.91
N ALA A 143 -20.59 2.51 16.77
CA ALA A 143 -21.11 1.43 15.93
C ALA A 143 -20.75 1.64 14.45
N ALA A 144 -20.83 2.89 13.96
CA ALA A 144 -20.41 3.26 12.61
C ALA A 144 -18.93 2.98 12.38
N LEU A 145 -18.06 3.42 13.29
CA LEU A 145 -16.62 3.17 13.23
C LEU A 145 -16.30 1.67 13.24
N ASN A 146 -16.92 0.90 14.11
CA ASN A 146 -16.71 -0.55 14.21
C ASN A 146 -17.07 -1.28 12.90
N SER A 147 -18.13 -0.85 12.22
CA SER A 147 -18.51 -1.41 10.91
C SER A 147 -17.43 -1.15 9.85
N VAL A 148 -16.87 0.07 9.80
CA VAL A 148 -15.80 0.42 8.84
C VAL A 148 -14.50 -0.28 9.21
N GLN A 149 -14.21 -0.43 10.50
CA GLN A 149 -13.04 -1.15 10.99
C GLN A 149 -13.07 -2.62 10.59
N THR A 150 -14.21 -3.29 10.73
CA THR A 150 -14.37 -4.69 10.30
C THR A 150 -14.09 -4.85 8.81
N ALA A 151 -14.56 -3.89 7.99
CA ALA A 151 -14.26 -3.90 6.56
C ALA A 151 -12.77 -3.63 6.28
N ASP A 152 -12.14 -2.69 7.01
CA ASP A 152 -10.71 -2.41 6.86
C ASP A 152 -9.85 -3.62 7.22
N GLU A 153 -10.13 -4.30 8.33
CA GLU A 153 -9.44 -5.53 8.74
C GLU A 153 -9.53 -6.64 7.68
N GLN A 154 -10.66 -6.72 7.00
CA GLN A 154 -10.89 -7.75 5.97
C GLN A 154 -10.25 -7.41 4.63
N TYR A 155 -10.28 -6.15 4.20
CA TYR A 155 -9.97 -5.74 2.82
C TYR A 155 -8.70 -4.91 2.67
N SER A 156 -8.17 -4.29 3.72
CA SER A 156 -6.91 -3.54 3.66
C SER A 156 -5.68 -4.44 3.82
N PHE A 157 -4.51 -3.88 3.57
CA PHE A 157 -3.26 -4.59 3.83
C PHE A 157 -2.95 -4.58 5.32
N GLY A 158 -2.59 -5.75 5.88
CA GLY A 158 -2.19 -5.86 7.28
C GLY A 158 -0.88 -5.13 7.62
N ASP A 159 -0.49 -5.22 8.88
CA ASP A 159 0.64 -4.53 9.52
C ASP A 159 2.02 -4.80 8.89
N ALA A 160 2.19 -5.93 8.23
CA ALA A 160 3.44 -6.26 7.52
C ALA A 160 3.49 -5.65 6.11
N THR A 161 2.38 -5.67 5.36
CA THR A 161 2.34 -5.25 3.94
C THR A 161 1.97 -3.79 3.79
N GLY A 162 1.06 -3.28 4.63
CA GLY A 162 0.54 -1.92 4.56
C GLY A 162 1.62 -0.83 4.55
N PRO A 163 2.60 -0.85 5.45
CA PRO A 163 3.69 0.13 5.47
C PRO A 163 4.55 0.13 4.20
N ILE A 164 4.80 -1.04 3.61
CA ILE A 164 5.56 -1.17 2.35
C ILE A 164 4.75 -0.57 1.18
N VAL A 165 3.46 -0.90 1.11
CA VAL A 165 2.53 -0.33 0.11
C VAL A 165 2.42 1.19 0.26
N ALA A 166 2.33 1.69 1.50
CA ALA A 166 2.29 3.12 1.76
C ALA A 166 3.58 3.83 1.29
N ALA A 167 4.75 3.23 1.52
CA ALA A 167 6.04 3.75 1.04
C ALA A 167 6.10 3.76 -0.50
N ALA A 168 5.67 2.68 -1.17
CA ALA A 168 5.60 2.61 -2.63
C ALA A 168 4.69 3.71 -3.20
N ARG A 169 3.51 3.92 -2.61
CA ARG A 169 2.57 4.98 -3.02
C ARG A 169 3.14 6.38 -2.80
N ARG A 170 3.82 6.65 -1.68
CA ARG A 170 4.50 7.94 -1.44
C ARG A 170 5.57 8.23 -2.50
N ARG A 171 6.27 7.19 -2.97
CA ARG A 171 7.25 7.29 -4.04
C ARG A 171 6.63 7.35 -5.45
N GLY A 172 5.31 7.25 -5.59
CA GLY A 172 4.60 7.26 -6.87
C GLY A 172 4.78 5.99 -7.70
N LEU A 173 5.18 4.86 -7.09
CA LEU A 173 5.27 3.58 -7.77
C LEU A 173 3.87 3.00 -8.02
N PRO A 174 3.62 2.38 -9.19
CA PRO A 174 2.42 1.62 -9.43
C PRO A 174 2.27 0.47 -8.43
N VAL A 175 1.07 0.30 -7.88
CA VAL A 175 0.75 -0.74 -6.92
C VAL A 175 -0.44 -1.54 -7.43
N LEU A 176 -0.26 -2.84 -7.62
CA LEU A 176 -1.30 -3.76 -8.04
C LEU A 176 -1.45 -4.88 -7.01
N ARG A 177 -2.63 -4.96 -6.37
CA ARG A 177 -3.00 -6.09 -5.50
C ARG A 177 -3.25 -7.32 -6.35
N LEU A 178 -2.66 -8.45 -6.01
CA LEU A 178 -2.74 -9.68 -6.80
C LEU A 178 -3.76 -10.68 -6.25
N ASP A 179 -4.07 -10.59 -4.96
CA ASP A 179 -5.04 -11.45 -4.27
C ASP A 179 -5.67 -10.74 -3.08
N ASP A 180 -6.60 -11.42 -2.41
CA ASP A 180 -7.28 -10.91 -1.21
C ASP A 180 -6.41 -11.04 0.05
N GLU A 181 -5.25 -11.72 -0.03
CA GLU A 181 -4.31 -11.85 1.08
C GLU A 181 -3.35 -10.64 1.10
N SER A 182 -2.09 -10.87 0.79
CA SER A 182 -1.05 -9.85 0.89
C SER A 182 -0.02 -9.90 -0.24
N ARG A 183 -0.39 -10.50 -1.39
CA ARG A 183 0.48 -10.47 -2.58
C ARG A 183 0.28 -9.17 -3.33
N VAL A 184 1.36 -8.45 -3.52
CA VAL A 184 1.37 -7.14 -4.18
C VAL A 184 2.46 -7.12 -5.23
N GLN A 185 2.14 -6.55 -6.39
CA GLN A 185 3.12 -6.15 -7.38
C GLN A 185 3.35 -4.64 -7.30
N PHE A 186 4.60 -4.25 -7.22
CA PHE A 186 5.08 -2.88 -7.44
C PHE A 186 5.68 -2.78 -8.82
N GLY A 187 5.47 -1.64 -9.48
CA GLY A 187 5.93 -1.43 -10.85
C GLY A 187 5.18 -2.25 -11.89
N GLU A 188 5.57 -2.09 -13.14
CA GLU A 188 4.87 -2.57 -14.32
C GLU A 188 5.81 -3.36 -15.24
N GLY A 189 5.31 -4.40 -15.89
CA GLY A 189 6.00 -5.15 -16.92
C GLY A 189 7.42 -5.58 -16.49
N VAL A 190 8.43 -5.19 -17.27
CA VAL A 190 9.85 -5.53 -17.01
C VAL A 190 10.40 -4.91 -15.71
N HIS A 191 9.72 -3.92 -15.17
CA HIS A 191 10.10 -3.28 -13.90
C HIS A 191 9.31 -3.81 -12.71
N SER A 192 8.48 -4.85 -12.91
CA SER A 192 7.64 -5.40 -11.84
C SER A 192 8.47 -6.12 -10.78
N ARG A 193 8.14 -5.86 -9.52
CA ARG A 193 8.65 -6.53 -8.33
C ARG A 193 7.49 -6.95 -7.45
N ARG A 194 7.62 -8.03 -6.71
CA ARG A 194 6.52 -8.59 -5.94
C ARG A 194 6.89 -8.85 -4.50
N ILE A 195 5.90 -8.74 -3.62
CA ILE A 195 6.02 -9.16 -2.22
C ILE A 195 4.84 -10.06 -1.84
N ARG A 196 5.06 -10.85 -0.79
CA ARG A 196 4.01 -11.50 0.00
C ARG A 196 4.30 -11.23 1.47
N LYS A 197 3.40 -10.52 2.17
CA LYS A 197 3.69 -9.95 3.49
C LYS A 197 4.96 -9.09 3.42
N ALA A 198 6.04 -9.52 4.08
CA ALA A 198 7.35 -8.88 4.00
C ALA A 198 8.38 -9.68 3.16
N ALA A 199 8.04 -10.86 2.60
CA ALA A 199 8.94 -11.59 1.71
C ALA A 199 8.98 -10.98 0.31
N MET A 200 10.17 -10.81 -0.26
CA MET A 200 10.38 -10.26 -1.60
C MET A 200 10.48 -11.38 -2.65
N ASP A 201 10.21 -11.07 -3.91
CA ASP A 201 10.32 -12.00 -5.04
C ASP A 201 11.75 -12.50 -5.33
N THR A 202 12.75 -11.88 -4.73
CA THR A 202 14.15 -12.29 -4.74
C THR A 202 14.51 -13.24 -3.60
N THR A 203 13.66 -13.37 -2.58
CA THR A 203 13.87 -14.32 -1.48
C THR A 203 13.86 -15.75 -2.00
N GLY A 204 15.00 -16.40 -1.92
CA GLY A 204 15.15 -17.78 -2.40
C GLY A 204 14.38 -18.78 -1.51
N PHE A 205 13.70 -19.75 -2.12
CA PHE A 205 13.00 -20.81 -1.39
C PHE A 205 13.90 -21.56 -0.41
N LEU A 206 15.15 -21.86 -0.80
CA LEU A 206 16.10 -22.55 0.08
C LEU A 206 16.51 -21.66 1.30
N ALA A 207 16.62 -20.37 1.11
CA ALA A 207 16.92 -19.44 2.19
C ALA A 207 15.74 -19.31 3.17
N GLU A 208 14.52 -19.23 2.65
CA GLU A 208 13.31 -19.23 3.47
C GLU A 208 13.19 -20.53 4.27
N GLN A 209 13.36 -21.70 3.62
CA GLN A 209 13.33 -22.99 4.28
C GLN A 209 14.44 -23.14 5.33
N ALA A 210 15.66 -22.67 5.02
CA ALA A 210 16.77 -22.69 5.98
C ALA A 210 16.48 -21.82 7.21
N SER A 211 15.80 -20.70 7.05
CA SER A 211 15.45 -19.81 8.18
C SER A 211 14.47 -20.45 9.17
N THR A 212 13.62 -21.36 8.74
CA THR A 212 12.69 -22.10 9.61
C THR A 212 13.38 -23.25 10.35
N ASP A 213 14.50 -23.77 9.86
CA ASP A 213 15.29 -24.79 10.52
C ASP A 213 16.31 -24.18 11.49
N LYS A 214 15.89 -24.04 12.75
CA LYS A 214 16.72 -23.43 13.82
C LYS A 214 18.02 -24.20 14.06
N ALA A 215 18.04 -25.54 13.87
CA ALA A 215 19.25 -26.32 14.04
C ALA A 215 20.24 -26.10 12.91
N PHE A 216 19.75 -26.05 11.66
CA PHE A 216 20.57 -25.79 10.50
C PHE A 216 21.17 -24.39 10.51
N THR A 217 20.37 -23.34 10.77
CA THR A 217 20.88 -21.96 10.87
C THR A 217 21.94 -21.80 11.96
N LYS A 218 21.72 -22.40 13.12
CA LYS A 218 22.72 -22.38 14.19
C LYS A 218 24.01 -23.14 13.85
N HIS A 219 23.89 -24.24 13.11
CA HIS A 219 25.05 -24.96 12.60
C HIS A 219 25.89 -24.09 11.65
N LEU A 220 25.24 -23.42 10.68
CA LEU A 220 25.92 -22.48 9.78
C LEU A 220 26.61 -21.36 10.53
N TRP A 221 25.89 -20.72 11.47
CA TRP A 221 26.42 -19.63 12.27
C TRP A 221 27.62 -20.06 13.13
N SER A 222 27.49 -21.20 13.80
CA SER A 222 28.58 -21.76 14.61
C SER A 222 29.82 -22.08 13.77
N THR A 223 29.65 -22.57 12.55
CA THR A 223 30.74 -22.86 11.61
C THR A 223 31.51 -21.59 11.24
N LEU A 224 30.84 -20.44 11.19
CA LEU A 224 31.45 -19.12 10.97
C LEU A 224 31.97 -18.45 12.24
N GLY A 225 31.85 -19.10 13.40
CA GLY A 225 32.22 -18.49 14.69
C GLY A 225 31.26 -17.41 15.17
N ILE A 226 30.06 -17.32 14.58
CA ILE A 226 29.02 -16.41 15.04
C ILE A 226 28.48 -16.90 16.38
N PRO A 227 28.41 -16.04 17.42
CA PRO A 227 27.92 -16.44 18.73
C PRO A 227 26.44 -16.85 18.71
N VAL A 228 26.13 -18.05 19.17
CA VAL A 228 24.77 -18.60 19.31
C VAL A 228 24.58 -19.23 20.67
N ALA A 229 23.35 -19.42 21.11
CA ALA A 229 23.04 -20.22 22.28
C ALA A 229 23.55 -21.67 22.07
N GLN A 230 24.44 -22.12 22.97
CA GLN A 230 24.94 -23.50 22.96
C GLN A 230 23.81 -24.48 23.28
N GLY A 231 23.65 -25.53 22.47
CA GLY A 231 22.62 -26.53 22.65
C GLY A 231 22.45 -27.41 21.43
N ARG A 232 21.56 -28.38 21.51
CA ARG A 232 21.20 -29.26 20.41
C ARG A 232 19.82 -29.87 20.58
N VAL A 233 19.35 -30.50 19.54
CA VAL A 233 18.17 -31.40 19.59
C VAL A 233 18.49 -32.60 20.47
N VAL A 234 17.54 -33.01 21.31
CA VAL A 234 17.62 -34.14 22.24
C VAL A 234 16.65 -35.23 21.83
N VAL A 235 16.99 -36.49 22.15
CA VAL A 235 16.23 -37.66 21.68
C VAL A 235 15.17 -38.13 22.67
N ASP A 236 15.36 -37.85 23.97
CA ASP A 236 14.47 -38.24 25.05
C ASP A 236 14.63 -37.34 26.30
N PRO A 237 13.76 -37.43 27.30
CA PRO A 237 13.86 -36.64 28.53
C PRO A 237 15.15 -36.84 29.32
N ASP A 238 15.77 -38.04 29.25
CA ASP A 238 17.03 -38.32 29.94
C ASP A 238 18.20 -37.67 29.23
N ASP A 239 18.18 -37.66 27.92
CA ASP A 239 19.16 -36.92 27.11
C ASP A 239 19.05 -35.42 27.35
N ALA A 240 17.83 -34.90 27.49
CA ALA A 240 17.57 -33.49 27.81
C ALA A 240 18.19 -33.09 29.14
N VAL A 241 18.01 -33.93 30.16
CA VAL A 241 18.61 -33.74 31.51
C VAL A 241 20.14 -33.76 31.42
N ARG A 242 20.71 -34.81 30.79
CA ARG A 242 22.18 -34.92 30.62
C ARG A 242 22.78 -33.69 29.92
N LEU A 243 22.13 -33.22 28.86
CA LEU A 243 22.59 -32.04 28.16
C LEU A 243 22.47 -30.77 29.00
N ALA A 244 21.39 -30.59 29.75
CA ALA A 244 21.19 -29.46 30.63
C ALA A 244 22.29 -29.37 31.70
N GLU A 245 22.66 -30.52 32.31
CA GLU A 245 23.77 -30.62 33.27
C GLU A 245 25.13 -30.24 32.63
N GLN A 246 25.37 -30.68 31.40
CA GLN A 246 26.61 -30.32 30.64
C GLN A 246 26.68 -28.85 30.30
N LEU A 247 25.54 -28.22 29.86
CA LEU A 247 25.48 -26.82 29.52
C LEU A 247 25.59 -25.90 30.74
N GLY A 248 25.17 -26.40 31.91
CA GLY A 248 25.03 -25.60 33.13
C GLY A 248 23.74 -24.80 33.16
N TRP A 249 23.23 -24.64 34.37
CA TRP A 249 21.96 -23.97 34.64
C TRP A 249 22.04 -22.42 34.57
N PRO A 250 20.98 -21.72 34.19
CA PRO A 250 19.71 -22.24 33.68
C PRO A 250 19.77 -22.60 32.19
N VAL A 251 18.82 -23.44 31.74
CA VAL A 251 18.63 -23.82 30.35
C VAL A 251 17.26 -23.39 29.83
N VAL A 252 17.10 -23.39 28.50
CA VAL A 252 15.84 -23.27 27.79
C VAL A 252 15.51 -24.60 27.14
N VAL A 253 14.27 -25.06 27.28
CA VAL A 253 13.73 -26.24 26.58
C VAL A 253 12.66 -25.75 25.63
N LYS A 254 12.76 -26.08 24.34
CA LYS A 254 11.85 -25.58 23.33
C LYS A 254 11.62 -26.58 22.20
N PRO A 255 10.45 -26.54 21.53
CA PRO A 255 10.23 -27.27 20.30
C PRO A 255 11.13 -26.71 19.17
N LEU A 256 11.54 -27.55 18.21
CA LEU A 256 12.36 -27.14 17.07
C LEU A 256 11.53 -26.33 16.06
N ASP A 257 10.31 -26.79 15.77
CA ASP A 257 9.45 -26.32 14.66
C ASP A 257 8.19 -25.61 15.20
N SER A 258 8.33 -24.70 16.16
CA SER A 258 7.22 -23.94 16.72
C SER A 258 7.41 -22.46 16.57
N ASP A 259 6.31 -21.76 16.28
CA ASP A 259 6.21 -20.31 16.20
C ASP A 259 5.61 -19.70 17.49
N TYR A 260 5.77 -18.40 17.68
CA TYR A 260 5.18 -17.63 18.78
C TYR A 260 5.53 -18.13 20.19
N SER A 261 6.70 -18.78 20.37
CA SER A 261 7.18 -19.33 21.64
C SER A 261 6.25 -20.39 22.28
N ASN A 262 5.34 -21.01 21.53
CA ASN A 262 4.53 -22.11 22.02
C ASN A 262 5.43 -23.27 22.46
N GLY A 263 5.17 -23.83 23.63
CA GLY A 263 5.95 -24.95 24.20
C GLY A 263 7.36 -24.59 24.68
N VAL A 264 7.76 -23.29 24.65
CA VAL A 264 9.07 -22.85 25.15
C VAL A 264 9.03 -22.66 26.66
N THR A 265 9.95 -23.33 27.37
CA THR A 265 10.13 -23.14 28.82
C THR A 265 11.49 -22.50 29.08
N LEU A 266 11.47 -21.30 29.65
CA LEU A 266 12.65 -20.49 29.97
C LEU A 266 13.13 -20.74 31.41
N ASN A 267 14.40 -20.46 31.67
CA ASN A 267 15.01 -20.47 33.01
C ASN A 267 14.83 -21.80 33.79
N VAL A 268 14.87 -22.93 33.10
CA VAL A 268 14.79 -24.26 33.72
C VAL A 268 16.08 -24.53 34.49
N ARG A 269 15.97 -24.94 35.80
CA ARG A 269 17.11 -24.95 36.74
C ARG A 269 17.38 -26.30 37.39
N ASP A 270 16.58 -27.32 37.12
CA ASP A 270 16.69 -28.62 37.73
C ASP A 270 16.20 -29.77 36.83
N PRO A 271 16.63 -31.01 37.06
CA PRO A 271 16.27 -32.16 36.23
C PRO A 271 14.77 -32.46 36.12
N ALA A 272 14.00 -32.22 37.18
CA ALA A 272 12.57 -32.50 37.18
C ALA A 272 11.84 -31.51 36.28
N SER A 273 12.18 -30.22 36.37
CA SER A 273 11.67 -29.16 35.52
C SER A 273 12.04 -29.38 34.04
N VAL A 274 13.26 -29.89 33.71
CA VAL A 274 13.65 -30.25 32.35
C VAL A 274 12.72 -31.31 31.77
N ARG A 275 12.40 -32.36 32.54
CA ARG A 275 11.50 -33.41 32.04
C ARG A 275 10.11 -32.86 31.75
N THR A 276 9.56 -32.07 32.67
CA THR A 276 8.25 -31.43 32.46
C THR A 276 8.29 -30.51 31.24
N ALA A 277 9.33 -29.68 31.06
CA ALA A 277 9.51 -28.80 29.93
C ALA A 277 9.69 -29.56 28.59
N TYR A 278 10.37 -30.73 28.63
CA TYR A 278 10.49 -31.62 27.47
C TYR A 278 9.10 -32.12 27.02
N GLU A 279 8.27 -32.62 27.98
CA GLU A 279 6.93 -33.08 27.62
C GLU A 279 6.05 -31.98 27.08
N THR A 280 6.15 -30.75 27.61
CA THR A 280 5.45 -29.57 27.08
C THR A 280 5.89 -29.25 25.67
N ALA A 281 7.20 -29.19 25.41
CA ALA A 281 7.74 -28.93 24.07
C ALA A 281 7.39 -30.03 23.07
N ARG A 282 7.31 -31.28 23.54
CA ARG A 282 6.98 -32.45 22.74
C ARG A 282 5.52 -32.47 22.25
N GLN A 283 4.62 -31.75 22.91
CA GLN A 283 3.24 -31.54 22.45
C GLN A 283 3.17 -30.68 21.19
N GLU A 284 4.11 -29.78 21.04
CA GLU A 284 4.15 -28.81 19.92
C GLU A 284 4.99 -29.30 18.73
N SER A 285 6.06 -30.08 18.95
CA SER A 285 6.96 -30.58 17.89
C SER A 285 7.52 -31.94 18.24
N GLU A 286 7.73 -32.78 17.20
CA GLU A 286 8.43 -34.08 17.36
C GLU A 286 9.90 -33.92 17.78
N SER A 287 10.50 -32.77 17.60
CA SER A 287 11.90 -32.49 17.91
C SER A 287 11.99 -31.42 19.01
N VAL A 288 12.67 -31.77 20.09
CA VAL A 288 12.90 -30.87 21.24
C VAL A 288 14.36 -30.46 21.28
N MET A 289 14.59 -29.14 21.51
CA MET A 289 15.92 -28.55 21.64
C MET A 289 16.14 -28.08 23.08
N VAL A 290 17.33 -28.36 23.62
CA VAL A 290 17.78 -27.82 24.93
C VAL A 290 18.99 -26.92 24.69
N GLU A 291 18.92 -25.69 25.23
CA GLU A 291 19.95 -24.68 25.07
C GLU A 291 20.30 -23.98 26.37
N ARG A 292 21.55 -23.49 26.44
CA ARG A 292 21.95 -22.60 27.52
C ARG A 292 21.16 -21.29 27.44
N THR A 293 20.63 -20.82 28.57
CA THR A 293 20.02 -19.48 28.63
C THR A 293 21.07 -18.40 28.41
N LEU A 294 20.84 -17.52 27.42
CA LEU A 294 21.65 -16.33 27.21
C LEU A 294 21.18 -15.21 28.13
N PRO A 295 22.09 -14.45 28.75
CA PRO A 295 21.72 -13.35 29.64
C PRO A 295 21.51 -12.04 28.88
N GLY A 296 20.47 -11.28 29.23
CA GLY A 296 20.23 -9.95 28.70
C GLY A 296 18.87 -9.77 28.09
N ALA A 297 18.67 -8.66 27.39
CA ALA A 297 17.45 -8.31 26.71
C ALA A 297 17.44 -8.84 25.25
N VAL A 298 16.25 -9.10 24.76
CA VAL A 298 16.03 -9.47 23.35
C VAL A 298 16.10 -8.23 22.47
N HIS A 299 16.87 -8.32 21.40
CA HIS A 299 16.97 -7.29 20.36
C HIS A 299 16.56 -7.88 19.03
N ARG A 300 15.60 -7.26 18.35
CA ARG A 300 15.21 -7.59 17.00
C ARG A 300 15.90 -6.67 16.02
N PHE A 301 16.75 -7.22 15.17
CA PHE A 301 17.40 -6.54 14.05
C PHE A 301 16.54 -6.71 12.80
N LEU A 302 16.37 -5.65 12.03
CA LEU A 302 15.79 -5.70 10.70
C LEU A 302 16.86 -5.41 9.66
N ILE A 303 17.07 -6.37 8.76
CA ILE A 303 18.04 -6.32 7.69
C ILE A 303 17.32 -6.26 6.35
N VAL A 304 17.67 -5.30 5.51
CA VAL A 304 17.19 -5.14 4.15
C VAL A 304 18.38 -5.04 3.21
N SER A 305 18.52 -5.98 2.29
CA SER A 305 19.61 -6.03 1.30
C SER A 305 20.96 -5.68 1.90
N ASP A 306 21.41 -6.41 2.89
CA ASP A 306 22.74 -6.22 3.53
C ASP A 306 22.89 -4.97 4.44
N ARG A 307 21.84 -4.21 4.66
CA ARG A 307 21.83 -3.06 5.59
C ARG A 307 20.99 -3.38 6.81
N VAL A 308 21.53 -3.13 8.00
CA VAL A 308 20.73 -3.07 9.23
C VAL A 308 19.95 -1.75 9.20
N VAL A 309 18.64 -1.82 9.08
CA VAL A 309 17.76 -0.66 8.95
C VAL A 309 17.24 -0.17 10.29
N SER A 310 16.96 -1.11 11.20
CA SER A 310 16.44 -0.82 12.53
C SER A 310 16.87 -1.91 13.51
N VAL A 311 17.07 -1.53 14.76
CA VAL A 311 17.31 -2.46 15.87
C VAL A 311 16.45 -2.04 17.04
N VAL A 312 15.52 -2.88 17.44
CA VAL A 312 14.67 -2.60 18.59
C VAL A 312 14.98 -3.55 19.73
N ARG A 313 15.23 -3.00 20.93
CA ARG A 313 15.16 -3.76 22.17
C ARG A 313 13.70 -4.01 22.52
N ARG A 314 13.38 -5.23 22.89
CA ARG A 314 12.03 -5.66 23.23
C ARG A 314 11.95 -5.81 24.76
N ASP A 315 11.09 -5.03 25.39
CA ASP A 315 10.87 -5.06 26.83
C ASP A 315 9.48 -5.67 27.11
N PRO A 316 9.35 -6.55 28.11
CA PRO A 316 8.06 -7.07 28.54
C PRO A 316 7.10 -5.98 28.98
N ALA A 317 5.80 -6.27 28.92
CA ALA A 317 4.77 -5.43 29.51
C ALA A 317 5.11 -5.15 30.99
N GLY A 318 5.02 -3.89 31.39
CA GLY A 318 5.38 -3.52 32.74
C GLY A 318 5.01 -2.10 33.12
N VAL A 319 5.10 -1.80 34.42
CA VAL A 319 4.88 -0.47 34.99
C VAL A 319 6.08 -0.04 35.84
N VAL A 320 6.24 1.26 36.02
CA VAL A 320 7.30 1.84 36.87
C VAL A 320 6.65 2.41 38.13
N GLY A 321 7.09 1.93 39.28
CA GLY A 321 6.62 2.40 40.56
C GLY A 321 6.90 3.87 40.81
N ASP A 322 5.98 4.55 41.45
CA ASP A 322 6.10 5.94 41.90
C ASP A 322 6.16 6.09 43.42
N GLY A 323 6.12 4.94 44.13
CA GLY A 323 6.15 4.88 45.59
C GLY A 323 4.81 5.14 46.27
N HIS A 324 3.72 5.36 45.52
CA HIS A 324 2.43 5.75 46.08
C HIS A 324 1.26 4.90 45.54
N ARG A 325 1.24 4.63 44.23
CA ARG A 325 0.17 3.89 43.56
C ARG A 325 0.44 2.38 43.58
N SER A 326 -0.64 1.63 43.68
CA SER A 326 -0.62 0.17 43.49
C SER A 326 -0.32 -0.20 42.02
N ILE A 327 0.08 -1.45 41.80
CA ILE A 327 0.32 -1.97 40.44
C ILE A 327 -0.93 -1.79 39.57
N ARG A 328 -2.14 -2.05 40.10
CA ARG A 328 -3.41 -1.82 39.41
C ARG A 328 -3.57 -0.37 38.96
N GLU A 329 -3.41 0.58 39.87
CA GLU A 329 -3.53 2.01 39.56
C GLU A 329 -2.46 2.48 38.58
N LEU A 330 -1.25 1.92 38.63
CA LEU A 330 -0.19 2.21 37.65
C LEU A 330 -0.56 1.69 36.27
N VAL A 331 -1.12 0.49 36.14
CA VAL A 331 -1.62 -0.07 34.88
C VAL A 331 -2.77 0.78 34.33
N GLU A 332 -3.74 1.14 35.15
CA GLU A 332 -4.84 2.01 34.74
C GLU A 332 -4.33 3.38 34.24
N CYS A 333 -3.38 3.97 34.94
CA CYS A 333 -2.76 5.22 34.56
C CYS A 333 -1.99 5.13 33.24
N GLU A 334 -1.20 4.05 33.06
CA GLU A 334 -0.45 3.82 31.81
C GLU A 334 -1.38 3.57 30.62
N ASN A 335 -2.50 2.89 30.84
CA ASN A 335 -3.52 2.63 29.82
C ASN A 335 -4.29 3.91 29.39
N GLN A 336 -4.22 4.99 30.17
CA GLN A 336 -4.73 6.30 29.76
C GLN A 336 -3.79 7.03 28.79
N SER A 337 -2.59 6.48 28.53
CA SER A 337 -1.68 7.04 27.54
C SER A 337 -2.33 7.04 26.15
N PRO A 338 -2.32 8.16 25.43
CA PRO A 338 -2.88 8.22 24.08
C PRO A 338 -2.13 7.32 23.08
N ARG A 339 -1.00 6.75 23.46
CA ARG A 339 -0.23 5.80 22.65
C ARG A 339 -0.70 4.37 22.82
N ARG A 340 -1.47 4.04 23.89
CA ARG A 340 -1.99 2.70 24.16
C ARG A 340 -3.44 2.57 23.73
N GLY A 341 -3.79 1.40 23.19
CA GLY A 341 -5.15 1.11 22.77
C GLY A 341 -5.40 -0.37 22.56
N PRO A 342 -6.65 -0.75 22.24
CA PRO A 342 -7.08 -2.14 22.26
C PRO A 342 -6.55 -2.97 21.08
N ASP A 343 -6.03 -2.34 20.02
CA ASP A 343 -5.68 -3.03 18.78
C ASP A 343 -4.49 -2.39 18.05
N TYR A 344 -4.13 -2.91 16.87
CA TYR A 344 -2.97 -2.53 16.05
C TYR A 344 -2.97 -1.08 15.52
N ARG A 345 -4.06 -0.34 15.65
CA ARG A 345 -4.14 1.09 15.26
C ARG A 345 -3.35 1.98 16.20
N TRP A 346 -3.15 1.53 17.44
CA TRP A 346 -2.31 2.22 18.42
C TRP A 346 -0.86 1.73 18.36
N PRO A 347 0.08 2.63 18.61
CA PRO A 347 1.50 2.27 18.71
C PRO A 347 1.80 1.18 19.74
N LEU A 348 1.02 1.15 20.83
CA LEU A 348 1.15 0.22 21.93
C LEU A 348 -0.20 -0.40 22.29
N HIS A 349 -0.20 -1.67 22.64
CA HIS A 349 -1.39 -2.32 23.16
C HIS A 349 -1.61 -1.99 24.65
N LEU A 350 -2.85 -2.14 25.11
CA LEU A 350 -3.20 -1.98 26.51
C LEU A 350 -2.47 -3.02 27.36
N LEU A 351 -2.01 -2.59 28.54
CA LEU A 351 -1.54 -3.49 29.60
C LEU A 351 -2.72 -4.26 30.17
N GLN A 352 -2.54 -5.54 30.43
CA GLN A 352 -3.56 -6.42 30.97
C GLN A 352 -3.18 -6.88 32.37
N LEU A 353 -4.19 -7.26 33.17
CA LEU A 353 -4.06 -7.92 34.46
C LEU A 353 -4.96 -9.18 34.46
N ALA A 354 -4.74 -10.06 33.48
CA ALA A 354 -5.43 -11.34 33.34
C ALA A 354 -4.70 -12.44 34.15
N ASP A 355 -5.17 -13.66 34.06
CA ASP A 355 -4.67 -14.78 34.88
C ASP A 355 -3.15 -15.02 34.76
N GLU A 356 -2.59 -14.81 33.55
CA GLU A 356 -1.13 -14.97 33.31
C GLU A 356 -0.33 -13.88 34.00
N GLU A 357 -0.76 -12.62 33.93
CA GLU A 357 -0.10 -11.50 34.59
C GLU A 357 -0.20 -11.63 36.10
N LEU A 358 -1.37 -12.05 36.61
CA LEU A 358 -1.57 -12.29 38.03
C LEU A 358 -0.67 -13.42 38.55
N ALA A 359 -0.56 -14.53 37.82
CA ALA A 359 0.33 -15.64 38.17
C ALA A 359 1.80 -15.18 38.16
N TYR A 360 2.23 -14.40 37.18
CA TYR A 360 3.61 -13.91 37.10
C TYR A 360 3.94 -12.88 38.19
N LEU A 361 2.99 -12.01 38.58
CA LEU A 361 3.12 -11.16 39.77
C LEU A 361 3.26 -11.98 41.07
N ALA A 362 2.47 -13.04 41.21
CA ALA A 362 2.55 -13.92 42.39
C ALA A 362 3.90 -14.64 42.50
N GLU A 363 4.51 -15.05 41.38
CA GLU A 363 5.87 -15.62 41.36
C GLU A 363 6.94 -14.61 41.82
N GLN A 364 6.71 -13.32 41.63
CA GLN A 364 7.57 -12.23 42.10
C GLN A 364 7.26 -11.86 43.57
N GLY A 365 6.29 -12.52 44.21
CA GLY A 365 5.83 -12.20 45.57
C GLY A 365 5.00 -10.92 45.64
N LEU A 366 4.39 -10.51 44.51
CA LEU A 366 3.60 -9.30 44.37
C LEU A 366 2.12 -9.61 44.11
N THR A 367 1.28 -8.64 44.40
CA THR A 367 -0.15 -8.64 44.06
C THR A 367 -0.47 -7.35 43.32
N THR A 368 -1.65 -7.25 42.73
CA THR A 368 -2.12 -6.01 42.08
C THR A 368 -2.18 -4.80 43.03
N ASP A 369 -2.33 -5.06 44.33
CA ASP A 369 -2.40 -4.03 45.38
C ASP A 369 -1.01 -3.68 45.97
N SER A 370 0.05 -4.35 45.54
CA SER A 370 1.43 -4.04 45.95
C SER A 370 1.81 -2.64 45.41
N ILE A 371 2.48 -1.84 46.25
CA ILE A 371 2.98 -0.51 45.93
C ILE A 371 4.48 -0.58 45.64
N PRO A 372 4.92 -0.54 44.38
CA PRO A 372 6.34 -0.58 44.06
C PRO A 372 7.04 0.72 44.47
N THR A 373 8.32 0.61 44.86
CA THR A 373 9.13 1.79 45.19
C THR A 373 9.34 2.66 43.95
N GLN A 374 9.63 3.95 44.19
CA GLN A 374 9.88 4.89 43.09
C GLN A 374 11.03 4.42 42.18
N GLY A 375 10.76 4.37 40.88
CA GLY A 375 11.72 3.92 39.87
C GLY A 375 11.84 2.40 39.74
N GLN A 376 11.19 1.62 40.58
CA GLN A 376 11.18 0.17 40.47
C GLN A 376 10.29 -0.27 39.28
N ARG A 377 10.90 -0.93 38.27
CA ARG A 377 10.15 -1.55 37.18
C ARG A 377 9.58 -2.89 37.65
N ILE A 378 8.30 -3.07 37.47
CA ILE A 378 7.57 -4.34 37.67
C ILE A 378 7.16 -4.86 36.31
N GLU A 379 7.64 -6.06 35.98
CA GLU A 379 7.22 -6.75 34.78
C GLU A 379 5.90 -7.48 35.05
N LEU A 380 4.96 -7.37 34.11
CA LEU A 380 3.67 -8.03 34.17
C LEU A 380 3.69 -9.38 33.44
N ARG A 381 4.62 -9.57 32.50
CA ARG A 381 4.88 -10.81 31.75
C ARG A 381 6.36 -11.06 31.59
N ARG A 382 6.72 -12.29 31.21
CA ARG A 382 8.11 -12.66 30.86
C ARG A 382 8.42 -12.35 29.42
N GLU A 383 7.44 -12.59 28.53
CA GLU A 383 7.60 -12.47 27.08
C GLU A 383 7.34 -11.04 26.63
N PRO A 384 8.21 -10.48 25.79
CA PRO A 384 8.09 -9.10 25.32
C PRO A 384 7.19 -9.00 24.06
N TYR A 385 5.96 -9.52 24.14
CA TYR A 385 5.00 -9.42 23.04
C TYR A 385 4.30 -8.07 23.02
N LEU A 386 4.21 -7.44 21.84
CA LEU A 386 3.47 -6.19 21.67
C LEU A 386 2.00 -6.36 22.01
N THR A 387 1.38 -7.47 21.58
CA THR A 387 -0.05 -7.77 21.79
C THR A 387 -0.45 -7.87 23.26
N SER A 388 0.49 -8.14 24.15
CA SER A 388 0.27 -8.14 25.61
C SER A 388 0.78 -6.88 26.31
N GLY A 389 1.00 -5.79 25.58
CA GLY A 389 1.43 -4.51 26.13
C GLY A 389 2.94 -4.32 26.25
N GLY A 390 3.74 -5.24 25.68
CA GLY A 390 5.20 -5.11 25.59
C GLY A 390 5.60 -3.89 24.78
N GLU A 391 6.85 -3.44 24.93
CA GLU A 391 7.39 -2.23 24.35
C GLU A 391 8.60 -2.54 23.48
N THR A 392 8.80 -1.73 22.45
CA THR A 392 10.02 -1.72 21.64
C THR A 392 10.75 -0.39 21.79
N HIS A 393 12.06 -0.42 21.89
CA HIS A 393 12.91 0.77 21.95
C HIS A 393 13.94 0.73 20.84
N GLU A 394 13.95 1.70 19.94
CA GLU A 394 14.92 1.80 18.87
C GLU A 394 16.31 2.12 19.45
N VAL A 395 17.28 1.29 19.11
CA VAL A 395 18.65 1.34 19.67
C VAL A 395 19.75 1.15 18.61
N LEU A 396 19.46 1.29 17.32
CA LEU A 396 20.43 1.11 16.24
C LEU A 396 21.68 1.98 16.43
N ASP A 397 21.50 3.21 16.91
CA ASP A 397 22.58 4.17 17.19
C ASP A 397 23.51 3.74 18.34
N GLN A 398 23.12 2.75 19.14
CA GLN A 398 23.88 2.23 20.27
C GLN A 398 24.58 0.91 19.95
N VAL A 399 24.28 0.27 18.83
CA VAL A 399 24.77 -1.07 18.51
C VAL A 399 26.27 -1.05 18.19
N HIS A 400 27.02 -1.93 18.84
CA HIS A 400 28.45 -2.08 18.58
C HIS A 400 28.70 -2.45 17.10
N PRO A 401 29.68 -1.83 16.40
CA PRO A 401 29.93 -2.07 14.96
C PRO A 401 30.23 -3.53 14.61
N GLU A 402 30.92 -4.27 15.49
CA GLU A 402 31.17 -5.70 15.31
C GLU A 402 29.86 -6.50 15.29
N THR A 403 28.91 -6.18 16.19
CA THR A 403 27.60 -6.83 16.23
C THR A 403 26.82 -6.60 14.93
N LEU A 404 26.86 -5.37 14.36
CA LEU A 404 26.27 -5.09 13.05
C LEU A 404 26.87 -5.96 11.93
N THR A 405 28.19 -6.19 11.99
CA THR A 405 28.89 -7.03 11.01
C THR A 405 28.49 -8.51 11.17
N ILE A 406 28.49 -9.02 12.40
CA ILE A 406 28.08 -10.39 12.73
C ILE A 406 26.66 -10.68 12.25
N VAL A 407 25.72 -9.78 12.51
CA VAL A 407 24.31 -9.96 12.11
C VAL A 407 24.15 -9.95 10.60
N ARG A 408 24.86 -9.07 9.87
CA ARG A 408 24.86 -9.08 8.40
C ARG A 408 25.40 -10.40 7.84
N ASP A 409 26.51 -10.88 8.37
CA ASP A 409 27.12 -12.14 7.92
C ASP A 409 26.22 -13.34 8.24
N ALA A 410 25.49 -13.32 9.37
CA ALA A 410 24.50 -14.33 9.73
C ALA A 410 23.33 -14.42 8.74
N VAL A 411 22.89 -13.29 8.19
CA VAL A 411 21.83 -13.25 7.17
C VAL A 411 22.37 -13.66 5.80
N ARG A 412 23.56 -13.17 5.43
CA ARG A 412 24.21 -13.48 4.15
C ARG A 412 24.45 -14.97 3.94
N VAL A 413 24.94 -15.68 4.97
CA VAL A 413 25.24 -17.10 4.85
C VAL A 413 24.01 -17.96 4.59
N VAL A 414 22.84 -17.51 5.06
CA VAL A 414 21.54 -18.15 4.79
C VAL A 414 20.98 -17.72 3.43
N GLY A 415 21.34 -16.52 2.96
CA GLY A 415 20.96 -16.01 1.65
C GLY A 415 19.64 -15.25 1.62
N LEU A 416 19.21 -14.65 2.75
CA LEU A 416 18.02 -13.80 2.79
C LEU A 416 18.35 -12.37 2.39
N ASP A 417 17.42 -11.75 1.70
CA ASP A 417 17.45 -10.34 1.27
C ASP A 417 16.68 -9.40 2.20
N LEU A 418 15.67 -9.94 2.89
CA LEU A 418 14.93 -9.29 3.97
C LEU A 418 14.83 -10.25 5.15
N ALA A 419 15.30 -9.84 6.31
CA ALA A 419 15.37 -10.71 7.45
C ALA A 419 15.19 -9.98 8.79
N GLY A 420 14.55 -10.67 9.74
CA GLY A 420 14.56 -10.32 11.15
C GLY A 420 15.46 -11.25 11.92
N VAL A 421 16.43 -10.73 12.67
CA VAL A 421 17.33 -11.51 13.52
C VAL A 421 17.05 -11.19 14.98
N ASP A 422 16.77 -12.22 15.78
CA ASP A 422 16.68 -12.09 17.22
C ASP A 422 18.02 -12.40 17.88
N LEU A 423 18.46 -11.51 18.75
CA LEU A 423 19.71 -11.55 19.45
C LEU A 423 19.50 -11.21 20.93
N ILE A 424 20.21 -11.92 21.83
CA ILE A 424 20.24 -11.55 23.25
C ILE A 424 21.60 -10.95 23.60
N ALA A 425 21.56 -9.79 24.25
CA ALA A 425 22.72 -9.11 24.80
C ALA A 425 22.37 -8.39 26.11
N ARG A 426 23.32 -8.34 27.06
CA ARG A 426 23.17 -7.51 28.27
C ARG A 426 23.28 -6.04 27.96
N ASP A 427 24.24 -5.71 27.09
CA ASP A 427 24.51 -4.36 26.61
C ASP A 427 24.85 -4.43 25.13
N ILE A 428 24.00 -3.84 24.28
CA ILE A 428 24.15 -3.90 22.82
C ILE A 428 25.35 -3.06 22.31
N SER A 429 25.88 -2.19 23.16
CA SER A 429 27.04 -1.34 22.85
C SER A 429 28.41 -2.05 23.06
N ILE A 430 28.39 -3.27 23.58
CA ILE A 430 29.58 -4.09 23.86
C ILE A 430 29.60 -5.29 22.88
N PRO A 431 30.81 -5.75 22.43
CA PRO A 431 30.94 -6.94 21.61
C PRO A 431 30.26 -8.17 22.24
N LEU A 432 29.55 -8.97 21.42
CA LEU A 432 28.80 -10.15 21.89
C LEU A 432 29.72 -11.17 22.61
N ALA A 433 30.94 -11.34 22.13
CA ALA A 433 31.93 -12.27 22.69
C ALA A 433 32.29 -11.94 24.14
N GLU A 434 32.31 -10.66 24.52
CA GLU A 434 32.71 -10.20 25.86
C GLU A 434 31.59 -10.40 26.91
N GLN A 435 30.33 -10.54 26.48
CA GLN A 435 29.20 -10.57 27.40
C GLN A 435 28.38 -11.88 27.36
N LYS A 436 28.82 -12.88 26.60
CA LYS A 436 28.12 -14.15 26.36
C LYS A 436 26.73 -13.95 25.72
N GLY A 437 26.58 -12.88 24.92
CA GLY A 437 25.42 -12.67 24.07
C GLY A 437 25.46 -13.59 22.82
N GLY A 438 24.37 -13.69 22.10
CA GLY A 438 24.32 -14.51 20.89
C GLY A 438 23.01 -14.40 20.12
N LEU A 439 23.05 -14.89 18.88
CA LEU A 439 21.89 -14.96 18.01
C LEU A 439 20.98 -16.12 18.43
N LEU A 440 19.67 -15.91 18.34
CA LEU A 440 18.65 -16.90 18.68
C LEU A 440 18.02 -17.54 17.46
N GLU A 441 17.52 -16.71 16.56
CA GLU A 441 16.76 -17.13 15.38
C GLU A 441 16.79 -16.10 14.26
N LEU A 442 16.40 -16.56 13.06
CA LEU A 442 16.30 -15.80 11.84
C LEU A 442 14.89 -15.95 11.27
N ASN A 443 14.29 -14.85 10.85
CA ASN A 443 12.94 -14.81 10.31
C ASN A 443 12.96 -14.25 8.88
N ALA A 444 12.54 -15.03 7.87
CA ALA A 444 12.47 -14.63 6.47
C ALA A 444 11.28 -13.68 6.19
N GLN A 445 10.25 -13.69 7.02
CA GLN A 445 9.11 -12.77 6.94
C GLN A 445 9.01 -11.97 8.25
N PRO A 446 9.91 -10.98 8.47
CA PRO A 446 9.98 -10.28 9.74
C PRO A 446 8.72 -9.46 10.01
N ALA A 447 8.30 -9.44 11.28
CA ALA A 447 7.26 -8.55 11.77
C ALA A 447 7.78 -7.11 11.77
N ILE A 448 7.59 -6.38 10.67
CA ILE A 448 8.08 -5.00 10.53
C ILE A 448 7.34 -4.01 11.44
N CYS A 449 6.15 -4.36 11.91
CA CYS A 449 5.39 -3.56 12.87
C CYS A 449 6.18 -3.26 14.16
N LEU A 450 7.08 -4.15 14.59
CA LEU A 450 7.95 -3.93 15.75
C LEU A 450 8.81 -2.65 15.66
N HIS A 451 9.09 -2.18 14.44
CA HIS A 451 10.01 -1.09 14.14
C HIS A 451 9.31 0.23 13.78
N LEU A 452 7.97 0.21 13.63
CA LEU A 452 7.22 1.35 13.10
C LEU A 452 6.91 2.42 14.15
N ALA A 453 6.70 2.02 15.40
CA ALA A 453 6.29 2.92 16.47
C ALA A 453 6.98 2.58 17.81
N PRO A 454 8.31 2.67 17.89
CA PRO A 454 9.04 2.38 19.11
C PRO A 454 8.64 3.34 20.24
N PHE A 455 8.72 2.86 21.49
CA PHE A 455 8.31 3.60 22.68
C PHE A 455 9.11 4.92 22.85
N ASN A 456 10.37 4.93 22.43
CA ASN A 456 11.24 6.10 22.52
C ASN A 456 11.11 7.10 21.36
N ASP A 457 10.03 7.03 20.58
CA ASP A 457 9.71 7.96 19.48
C ASP A 457 10.81 8.15 18.42
N LYS A 458 11.53 7.08 18.09
CA LYS A 458 12.57 7.05 17.05
C LYS A 458 12.22 6.08 15.92
N PRO A 459 11.07 6.21 15.21
CA PRO A 459 10.69 5.28 14.15
C PRO A 459 11.70 5.32 13.00
N GLN A 460 11.97 4.14 12.41
CA GLN A 460 12.81 4.03 11.23
C GLN A 460 11.94 3.91 9.96
N PRO A 461 12.41 4.43 8.81
CA PRO A 461 11.67 4.38 7.54
C PRO A 461 11.76 3.00 6.88
N VAL A 462 11.19 1.99 7.54
CA VAL A 462 11.32 0.57 7.17
C VAL A 462 10.70 0.27 5.81
N GLY A 463 9.50 0.80 5.57
CA GLY A 463 8.82 0.61 4.30
C GLY A 463 9.60 1.21 3.13
N GLU A 464 10.16 2.40 3.32
CA GLU A 464 11.01 3.08 2.34
C GLU A 464 12.27 2.27 2.06
N ALA A 465 12.95 1.77 3.10
CA ALA A 465 14.16 0.97 2.93
C ALA A 465 13.91 -0.32 2.12
N ILE A 466 12.75 -0.97 2.31
CA ILE A 466 12.35 -2.14 1.52
C ILE A 466 12.09 -1.75 0.06
N ILE A 467 11.35 -0.67 -0.18
CA ILE A 467 11.07 -0.19 -1.54
C ILE A 467 12.36 0.25 -2.24
N ASP A 468 13.27 0.95 -1.56
CA ASP A 468 14.57 1.39 -2.12
C ASP A 468 15.46 0.20 -2.48
N SER A 469 15.35 -0.92 -1.77
CA SER A 469 16.06 -2.15 -2.12
C SER A 469 15.55 -2.80 -3.41
N MET A 470 14.27 -2.63 -3.73
CA MET A 470 13.65 -3.16 -4.95
C MET A 470 13.82 -2.23 -6.15
N PHE A 471 13.81 -0.91 -5.91
CA PHE A 471 13.84 0.11 -6.95
C PHE A 471 14.95 1.12 -6.64
N PRO A 472 15.93 1.33 -7.54
CA PRO A 472 16.89 2.44 -7.41
C PRO A 472 16.20 3.80 -7.30
N ASP A 473 16.86 4.79 -6.70
CA ASP A 473 16.28 6.11 -6.38
C ASP A 473 15.59 6.82 -7.56
N SER A 474 16.09 6.64 -8.78
CA SER A 474 15.54 7.23 -10.01
C SER A 474 14.47 6.37 -10.68
N ALA A 475 14.24 5.13 -10.23
CA ALA A 475 13.31 4.23 -10.91
C ALA A 475 11.85 4.54 -10.53
N THR A 476 11.05 4.83 -11.54
CA THR A 476 9.60 5.04 -11.40
C THR A 476 8.81 3.73 -11.36
N GLY A 477 9.45 2.61 -11.71
CA GLY A 477 8.77 1.32 -11.86
C GLY A 477 7.76 1.27 -13.01
N ARG A 478 7.69 2.31 -13.85
CA ARG A 478 6.69 2.44 -14.92
C ARG A 478 7.27 2.03 -16.26
N ILE A 479 6.39 1.50 -17.11
CA ILE A 479 6.64 1.33 -18.55
C ILE A 479 5.84 2.38 -19.33
N PRO A 480 6.23 2.70 -20.56
CA PRO A 480 5.46 3.60 -21.43
C PRO A 480 4.02 3.11 -21.59
N LEU A 481 3.05 3.99 -21.38
CA LEU A 481 1.63 3.75 -21.59
C LEU A 481 1.09 4.74 -22.62
N ILE A 482 0.50 4.19 -23.69
CA ILE A 482 -0.29 4.95 -24.67
C ILE A 482 -1.76 4.60 -24.42
N VAL A 483 -2.59 5.64 -24.28
CA VAL A 483 -4.05 5.49 -24.14
C VAL A 483 -4.72 6.05 -25.39
N VAL A 484 -5.52 5.23 -26.05
CA VAL A 484 -6.33 5.63 -27.21
C VAL A 484 -7.79 5.68 -26.76
N VAL A 485 -8.37 6.87 -26.75
CA VAL A 485 -9.80 7.07 -26.47
C VAL A 485 -10.57 6.95 -27.78
N GLY A 486 -11.28 5.85 -27.95
CA GLY A 486 -12.01 5.53 -29.16
C GLY A 486 -12.27 4.05 -29.31
N SER A 487 -12.80 3.64 -30.45
CA SER A 487 -13.18 2.27 -30.78
C SER A 487 -12.42 1.73 -32.00
N PRO A 488 -11.07 1.67 -31.96
CA PRO A 488 -10.29 1.20 -33.09
C PRO A 488 -10.61 -0.25 -33.43
N VAL A 489 -10.57 -0.57 -34.73
CA VAL A 489 -10.65 -1.96 -35.17
C VAL A 489 -9.35 -2.73 -34.84
N PRO A 490 -9.39 -4.05 -34.70
CA PRO A 490 -8.20 -4.83 -34.34
C PRO A 490 -6.97 -4.63 -35.25
N GLY A 491 -7.19 -4.31 -36.56
CA GLY A 491 -6.12 -4.03 -37.51
C GLY A 491 -5.35 -2.75 -37.20
N ASP A 492 -6.01 -1.69 -36.74
CA ASP A 492 -5.37 -0.41 -36.41
C ASP A 492 -4.37 -0.58 -35.24
N LEU A 493 -4.76 -1.37 -34.26
CA LEU A 493 -3.89 -1.64 -33.11
C LEU A 493 -2.76 -2.62 -33.42
N GLN A 494 -2.94 -3.47 -34.42
CA GLN A 494 -1.85 -4.30 -34.91
C GLN A 494 -0.76 -3.45 -35.55
N SER A 495 -1.13 -2.36 -36.24
CA SER A 495 -0.21 -1.38 -36.77
C SER A 495 0.50 -0.60 -35.66
N PHE A 496 -0.19 -0.24 -34.56
CA PHE A 496 0.45 0.31 -33.34
C PHE A 496 1.46 -0.65 -32.71
N ALA A 497 1.06 -1.92 -32.56
CA ALA A 497 1.93 -2.95 -32.01
C ALA A 497 3.15 -3.19 -32.89
N GLU A 498 3.02 -3.09 -34.20
CA GLU A 498 4.12 -3.26 -35.16
C GLU A 498 5.07 -2.08 -35.15
N ALA A 499 4.55 -0.85 -35.15
CA ALA A 499 5.34 0.37 -35.02
C ALA A 499 6.10 0.39 -33.67
N GLY A 500 5.43 0.08 -32.58
CA GLY A 500 6.03 0.00 -31.25
C GLY A 500 7.04 -1.15 -31.08
N ARG A 501 6.82 -2.30 -31.73
CA ARG A 501 7.78 -3.43 -31.77
C ARG A 501 9.04 -3.11 -32.57
N CYS A 502 8.90 -2.41 -33.69
CA CYS A 502 10.05 -1.94 -34.47
C CYS A 502 10.93 -1.01 -33.64
N ALA A 503 10.33 -0.26 -32.72
CA ALA A 503 11.05 0.60 -31.78
C ALA A 503 11.54 -0.16 -30.50
N GLY A 504 11.13 -1.40 -30.30
CA GLY A 504 11.48 -2.22 -29.12
C GLY A 504 10.83 -1.79 -27.81
N LYS A 505 9.82 -0.89 -27.85
CA LYS A 505 9.32 -0.20 -26.65
C LYS A 505 7.87 -0.53 -26.29
N ILE A 506 6.97 -0.76 -27.25
CA ILE A 506 5.58 -1.16 -27.01
C ILE A 506 5.39 -2.58 -27.53
N ASN A 507 5.15 -3.51 -26.64
CA ASN A 507 4.97 -4.93 -27.02
C ASN A 507 3.70 -5.56 -26.43
N ALA A 508 2.86 -4.75 -25.78
CA ALA A 508 1.54 -5.16 -25.32
C ALA A 508 0.47 -4.18 -25.81
N VAL A 509 -0.63 -4.71 -26.34
CA VAL A 509 -1.73 -3.92 -26.92
C VAL A 509 -3.05 -4.51 -26.52
N SER A 510 -4.03 -3.65 -26.18
CA SER A 510 -5.36 -4.11 -25.79
C SER A 510 -6.48 -3.24 -26.34
N THR A 511 -7.50 -3.90 -26.91
CA THR A 511 -8.82 -3.33 -27.27
C THR A 511 -9.90 -3.98 -26.40
N SER A 512 -11.16 -3.55 -26.59
CA SER A 512 -12.32 -4.21 -25.98
C SER A 512 -12.49 -5.69 -26.38
N THR A 513 -11.92 -6.11 -27.51
CA THR A 513 -12.10 -7.46 -28.06
C THR A 513 -10.83 -8.31 -28.07
N LEU A 514 -9.67 -7.69 -27.95
CA LEU A 514 -8.37 -8.38 -28.06
C LEU A 514 -7.34 -7.77 -27.11
N THR A 515 -6.62 -8.63 -26.40
CA THR A 515 -5.35 -8.26 -25.76
C THR A 515 -4.26 -9.14 -26.36
N GLN A 516 -3.17 -8.51 -26.78
CA GLN A 516 -1.98 -9.16 -27.29
C GLN A 516 -0.76 -8.70 -26.50
N ILE A 517 0.00 -9.67 -25.97
CA ILE A 517 1.25 -9.40 -25.26
C ILE A 517 2.35 -10.11 -26.04
N GLN A 518 3.30 -9.34 -26.56
CA GLN A 518 4.26 -9.82 -27.56
C GLN A 518 3.52 -10.38 -28.80
N ASN A 519 3.67 -11.67 -29.08
CA ASN A 519 2.98 -12.35 -30.18
C ASN A 519 1.83 -13.26 -29.72
N ARG A 520 1.49 -13.22 -28.42
CA ARG A 520 0.46 -14.08 -27.84
C ARG A 520 -0.85 -13.31 -27.63
N LYS A 521 -1.92 -13.85 -28.18
CA LYS A 521 -3.28 -13.38 -27.86
C LYS A 521 -3.66 -13.84 -26.46
N VAL A 522 -4.18 -12.91 -25.67
CA VAL A 522 -4.69 -13.14 -24.31
C VAL A 522 -6.15 -12.66 -24.33
N LEU A 523 -7.07 -13.50 -23.87
CA LEU A 523 -8.45 -13.09 -23.69
C LEU A 523 -8.58 -12.46 -22.30
N PRO A 524 -8.88 -11.16 -22.20
CA PRO A 524 -9.15 -10.55 -20.89
C PRO A 524 -10.41 -11.15 -20.28
N ARG A 525 -10.46 -11.25 -18.96
CA ARG A 525 -11.63 -11.76 -18.23
C ARG A 525 -12.81 -10.80 -18.33
N THR A 526 -12.55 -9.53 -18.46
CA THR A 526 -13.52 -8.45 -18.58
C THR A 526 -13.09 -7.45 -19.65
N ASP A 527 -13.97 -6.57 -20.06
CA ASP A 527 -13.68 -5.47 -20.97
C ASP A 527 -13.25 -4.17 -20.24
N ARG A 528 -13.21 -4.18 -18.89
CA ARG A 528 -12.80 -3.03 -18.10
C ARG A 528 -11.37 -2.60 -18.43
N PRO A 529 -11.10 -1.30 -18.65
CA PRO A 529 -9.76 -0.78 -18.96
C PRO A 529 -8.69 -1.20 -17.94
N PHE A 530 -9.03 -1.15 -16.64
CA PHE A 530 -8.15 -1.56 -15.55
C PHE A 530 -7.69 -3.01 -15.67
N ASP A 531 -8.62 -3.96 -15.88
CA ASP A 531 -8.30 -5.39 -15.92
C ASP A 531 -7.43 -5.73 -17.14
N ARG A 532 -7.69 -5.05 -18.27
CA ARG A 532 -6.89 -5.21 -19.48
C ARG A 532 -5.49 -4.64 -19.31
N LEU A 533 -5.37 -3.47 -18.67
CA LEU A 533 -4.08 -2.85 -18.36
C LEU A 533 -3.30 -3.70 -17.35
N ALA A 534 -3.97 -4.19 -16.30
CA ALA A 534 -3.38 -5.08 -15.33
C ALA A 534 -2.83 -6.36 -15.98
N ALA A 535 -3.58 -6.97 -16.92
CA ALA A 535 -3.12 -8.15 -17.66
C ALA A 535 -1.81 -7.88 -18.45
N MET A 536 -1.68 -6.70 -19.08
CA MET A 536 -0.46 -6.29 -19.76
C MET A 536 0.70 -6.04 -18.78
N ASN A 537 0.43 -5.32 -17.68
CA ASN A 537 1.45 -4.92 -16.70
C ASN A 537 1.92 -6.05 -15.79
N LEU A 538 1.13 -7.12 -15.65
CA LEU A 538 1.51 -8.33 -14.93
C LEU A 538 2.58 -9.16 -15.66
N HIS A 539 2.68 -9.04 -16.98
CA HIS A 539 3.59 -9.86 -17.75
C HIS A 539 5.03 -9.32 -17.68
N PRO A 540 6.01 -10.10 -17.16
CA PRO A 540 7.35 -9.60 -16.82
C PRO A 540 8.22 -9.23 -18.02
N ARG A 541 7.76 -9.46 -19.26
CA ARG A 541 8.42 -9.05 -20.48
C ARG A 541 7.74 -7.91 -21.21
N THR A 542 6.71 -7.30 -20.61
CA THR A 542 6.07 -6.12 -21.19
C THR A 542 6.98 -4.92 -21.00
N THR A 543 7.39 -4.31 -22.11
CA THR A 543 8.28 -3.13 -22.14
C THR A 543 7.51 -1.84 -22.32
N GLY A 544 6.26 -1.91 -22.76
CA GLY A 544 5.33 -0.81 -22.90
C GLY A 544 3.97 -1.30 -23.37
N SER A 545 2.93 -0.55 -23.03
CA SER A 545 1.53 -0.90 -23.23
C SER A 545 0.80 0.14 -24.07
N CYS A 546 -0.10 -0.34 -24.96
CA CYS A 546 -1.08 0.50 -25.66
C CYS A 546 -2.48 0.00 -25.32
N LEU A 547 -3.29 0.84 -24.69
CA LEU A 547 -4.67 0.54 -24.29
C LEU A 547 -5.64 1.39 -25.11
N ALA A 548 -6.53 0.74 -25.83
CA ALA A 548 -7.68 1.43 -26.43
C ALA A 548 -8.94 1.18 -25.62
N ALA A 549 -9.66 2.27 -25.32
CA ALA A 549 -10.91 2.23 -24.58
C ALA A 549 -11.86 3.31 -25.14
N SER A 550 -13.16 2.99 -25.25
CA SER A 550 -14.15 4.00 -25.59
C SER A 550 -14.31 5.01 -24.46
N ALA A 551 -14.71 6.24 -24.76
CA ALA A 551 -15.01 7.26 -23.76
C ALA A 551 -16.06 6.75 -22.76
N GLU A 552 -17.09 6.05 -23.24
CA GLU A 552 -18.11 5.42 -22.39
C GLU A 552 -17.53 4.40 -21.41
N SER A 553 -16.61 3.54 -21.85
CA SER A 553 -15.94 2.56 -20.98
C SER A 553 -15.09 3.24 -19.91
N LEU A 554 -14.40 4.34 -20.24
CA LEU A 554 -13.62 5.13 -19.29
C LEU A 554 -14.50 5.88 -18.29
N LEU A 555 -15.64 6.42 -18.73
CA LEU A 555 -16.64 7.05 -17.87
C LEU A 555 -17.26 6.05 -16.90
N ALA A 556 -17.53 4.82 -17.38
CA ALA A 556 -18.15 3.78 -16.57
C ALA A 556 -17.20 3.11 -15.56
N ASN A 557 -15.89 3.05 -15.82
CA ASN A 557 -14.95 2.22 -15.07
C ASN A 557 -13.69 2.95 -14.60
N GLY A 558 -13.36 4.12 -15.18
CA GLY A 558 -12.04 4.74 -15.02
C GLY A 558 -10.96 4.07 -15.89
N LEU A 559 -9.75 4.66 -15.87
CA LEU A 559 -8.60 4.18 -16.66
C LEU A 559 -7.82 3.07 -15.94
N GLY A 560 -7.63 3.18 -14.63
CA GLY A 560 -6.79 2.25 -13.84
C GLY A 560 -5.30 2.59 -13.86
N SER A 561 -4.93 3.77 -14.34
CA SER A 561 -3.58 4.34 -14.25
C SER A 561 -3.65 5.82 -13.87
N ASP A 562 -2.67 6.30 -13.13
CA ASP A 562 -2.49 7.70 -12.74
C ASP A 562 -1.45 8.44 -13.60
N HIS A 563 -0.95 7.76 -14.62
CA HIS A 563 0.04 8.28 -15.57
C HIS A 563 -0.16 7.66 -16.95
N CYS A 564 -0.02 8.45 -18.01
CA CYS A 564 0.20 7.95 -19.36
C CYS A 564 1.20 8.86 -20.09
N GLN A 565 2.03 8.26 -20.93
CA GLN A 565 3.00 9.00 -21.71
C GLN A 565 2.31 9.74 -22.85
N MET A 566 1.36 9.09 -23.50
CA MET A 566 0.63 9.66 -24.61
C MET A 566 -0.85 9.31 -24.54
N LEU A 567 -1.68 10.34 -24.69
CA LEU A 567 -3.12 10.24 -24.83
C LEU A 567 -3.49 10.54 -26.30
N ILE A 568 -4.33 9.72 -26.89
CA ILE A 568 -4.85 9.92 -28.26
C ILE A 568 -6.36 9.99 -28.19
N LEU A 569 -6.93 11.15 -28.43
CA LEU A 569 -8.37 11.36 -28.55
C LEU A 569 -8.78 11.11 -30.00
N ALA A 570 -9.19 9.90 -30.31
CA ALA A 570 -9.40 9.42 -31.67
C ALA A 570 -10.83 9.63 -32.17
N ASP A 571 -11.81 9.00 -31.48
CA ASP A 571 -13.23 9.21 -31.78
C ASP A 571 -14.07 9.26 -30.51
N SER A 572 -15.13 10.08 -30.56
CA SER A 572 -16.12 10.25 -29.48
C SER A 572 -17.37 9.41 -29.70
N SER A 573 -17.42 8.59 -30.73
CA SER A 573 -18.58 7.77 -31.08
C SER A 573 -18.95 6.86 -29.90
N ARG A 574 -20.27 6.76 -29.61
CA ARG A 574 -20.85 5.93 -28.54
C ARG A 574 -20.83 6.51 -27.12
N ILE A 575 -20.88 7.83 -26.95
CA ILE A 575 -21.15 8.42 -25.63
C ILE A 575 -22.67 8.48 -25.44
N THR A 576 -23.16 7.87 -24.37
CA THR A 576 -24.59 7.97 -24.02
C THR A 576 -24.89 9.35 -23.40
N PRO A 577 -26.07 9.96 -23.70
CA PRO A 577 -26.39 11.31 -23.23
C PRO A 577 -26.29 11.52 -21.71
N ASN A 578 -26.60 10.50 -20.93
CA ASN A 578 -26.51 10.55 -19.47
C ASN A 578 -25.07 10.61 -18.92
N LEU A 579 -24.07 10.24 -19.71
CA LEU A 579 -22.64 10.32 -19.32
C LEU A 579 -21.93 11.54 -19.93
N GLU A 580 -22.57 12.27 -20.86
CA GLU A 580 -21.95 13.40 -21.54
C GLU A 580 -21.56 14.54 -20.57
N SER A 581 -22.31 14.76 -19.51
CA SER A 581 -22.02 15.75 -18.46
C SER A 581 -20.73 15.47 -17.69
N GLU A 582 -20.26 14.22 -17.63
CA GLU A 582 -19.02 13.82 -16.97
C GLU A 582 -17.80 13.84 -17.90
N LEU A 583 -18.00 14.02 -19.21
CA LEU A 583 -16.94 13.95 -20.22
C LEU A 583 -15.85 15.01 -20.02
N ASP A 584 -16.24 16.24 -19.68
CA ASP A 584 -15.29 17.34 -19.43
C ASP A 584 -14.43 17.03 -18.19
N GLY A 585 -15.02 16.45 -17.14
CA GLY A 585 -14.31 15.98 -15.97
C GLY A 585 -13.30 14.87 -16.30
N LEU A 586 -13.69 13.88 -17.10
CA LEU A 586 -12.81 12.82 -17.57
C LEU A 586 -11.65 13.40 -18.38
N LEU A 587 -11.93 14.26 -19.38
CA LEU A 587 -10.92 14.86 -20.23
C LEU A 587 -9.91 15.67 -19.42
N LEU A 588 -10.38 16.51 -18.50
CA LEU A 588 -9.51 17.27 -17.59
C LEU A 588 -8.54 16.37 -16.81
N ARG A 589 -9.05 15.23 -16.31
CA ARG A 589 -8.22 14.28 -15.56
C ARG A 589 -7.23 13.55 -16.45
N LEU A 590 -7.64 13.09 -17.63
CA LEU A 590 -6.75 12.43 -18.60
C LEU A 590 -5.63 13.36 -19.06
N LEU A 591 -5.95 14.62 -19.41
CA LEU A 591 -4.95 15.63 -19.76
C LEU A 591 -3.97 15.90 -18.62
N SER A 592 -4.42 15.83 -17.39
CA SER A 592 -3.57 16.09 -16.21
C SER A 592 -2.57 14.98 -15.88
N ILE A 593 -2.70 13.80 -16.47
CA ILE A 593 -1.81 12.64 -16.26
C ILE A 593 -0.99 12.28 -17.49
N CYS A 594 -1.24 12.90 -18.65
CA CYS A 594 -0.50 12.63 -19.88
C CYS A 594 0.64 13.65 -20.11
N GLU A 595 1.74 13.18 -20.70
CA GLU A 595 2.84 14.03 -21.12
C GLU A 595 2.52 14.72 -22.46
N THR A 596 1.82 14.02 -23.34
CA THR A 596 1.42 14.54 -24.67
C THR A 596 0.03 14.02 -25.03
N CYS A 597 -0.83 14.91 -25.55
CA CYS A 597 -2.16 14.58 -26.04
C CYS A 597 -2.27 14.87 -27.53
N LEU A 598 -2.58 13.84 -28.32
CA LEU A 598 -2.98 14.02 -29.73
C LEU A 598 -4.50 14.08 -29.80
N VAL A 599 -5.00 15.06 -30.55
CA VAL A 599 -6.44 15.29 -30.75
C VAL A 599 -6.78 15.19 -32.21
N ASN A 600 -7.69 14.28 -32.53
CA ASN A 600 -8.27 14.20 -33.86
C ASN A 600 -9.20 15.42 -34.11
N CYS A 601 -8.82 16.30 -35.01
CA CYS A 601 -9.58 17.49 -35.32
C CYS A 601 -10.82 17.22 -36.19
N ASP A 602 -10.91 16.05 -36.80
CA ASP A 602 -12.08 15.63 -37.56
C ASP A 602 -13.24 15.20 -36.64
N ASP A 603 -12.99 15.07 -35.35
CA ASP A 603 -13.99 14.82 -34.31
C ASP A 603 -14.37 16.12 -33.56
N PRO A 604 -15.57 16.69 -33.79
CA PRO A 604 -15.96 17.97 -33.21
C PRO A 604 -16.13 17.92 -31.66
N VAL A 605 -16.37 16.78 -31.08
CA VAL A 605 -16.52 16.64 -29.61
C VAL A 605 -15.20 16.90 -28.89
N TRP A 606 -14.11 16.35 -29.41
CA TRP A 606 -12.80 16.52 -28.80
C TRP A 606 -12.24 17.94 -29.07
N VAL A 607 -12.34 18.40 -30.31
CA VAL A 607 -11.73 19.65 -30.69
C VAL A 607 -12.33 20.88 -30.03
N THR A 608 -13.62 20.84 -29.70
CA THR A 608 -14.29 21.94 -28.99
C THR A 608 -13.96 22.02 -27.50
N ARG A 609 -13.37 20.95 -26.93
CA ARG A 609 -13.03 20.84 -25.53
C ARG A 609 -11.56 21.10 -25.17
N VAL A 610 -10.70 21.26 -26.18
CA VAL A 610 -9.29 21.57 -25.94
C VAL A 610 -9.00 23.07 -26.08
N THR A 611 -8.13 23.57 -25.18
CA THR A 611 -7.73 24.98 -25.18
C THR A 611 -6.68 25.23 -26.27
N PRO A 612 -6.87 26.20 -27.15
CA PRO A 612 -5.85 26.57 -28.13
C PRO A 612 -4.54 27.04 -27.45
N GLY A 613 -3.39 26.56 -27.97
CA GLY A 613 -2.08 26.91 -27.43
C GLY A 613 -1.59 26.07 -26.27
N GLU A 614 -2.37 25.08 -25.78
CA GLU A 614 -1.93 24.16 -24.71
C GLU A 614 -0.68 23.38 -25.16
N PRO A 615 0.47 23.51 -24.47
CA PRO A 615 1.74 22.93 -24.93
C PRO A 615 1.77 21.39 -24.98
N SER A 616 0.97 20.73 -24.12
CA SER A 616 0.84 19.27 -24.08
C SER A 616 -0.03 18.73 -25.23
N VAL A 617 -0.82 19.59 -25.90
CA VAL A 617 -1.77 19.20 -26.93
C VAL A 617 -1.16 19.36 -28.31
N VAL A 618 -1.37 18.35 -29.16
CA VAL A 618 -1.02 18.39 -30.61
C VAL A 618 -2.30 18.09 -31.40
N LEU A 619 -2.73 19.05 -32.22
CA LEU A 619 -3.88 18.88 -33.09
C LEU A 619 -3.49 18.15 -34.35
N VAL A 620 -4.26 17.14 -34.75
CA VAL A 620 -3.98 16.30 -35.92
C VAL A 620 -5.17 16.37 -36.87
N SER A 621 -4.90 16.73 -38.16
CA SER A 621 -5.91 16.75 -39.22
C SER A 621 -5.26 16.52 -40.60
N THR A 622 -6.08 16.07 -41.52
CA THR A 622 -5.66 15.96 -42.92
C THR A 622 -5.56 17.32 -43.62
N THR A 623 -6.22 18.37 -43.09
CA THR A 623 -6.30 19.71 -43.67
C THR A 623 -5.94 20.78 -42.65
N LEU A 624 -5.40 21.91 -43.13
CA LEU A 624 -5.09 23.08 -42.30
C LEU A 624 -6.31 24.01 -42.24
N ASP A 625 -7.16 23.84 -41.22
CA ASP A 625 -8.34 24.65 -41.00
C ASP A 625 -8.06 25.90 -40.09
N PRO A 626 -9.03 26.81 -39.91
CA PRO A 626 -8.86 28.01 -39.09
C PRO A 626 -8.58 27.69 -37.59
N LEU A 627 -9.00 26.55 -37.09
CA LEU A 627 -8.77 26.14 -35.71
C LEU A 627 -7.31 25.75 -35.49
N LEU A 628 -6.75 24.92 -36.40
CA LEU A 628 -5.35 24.53 -36.34
C LEU A 628 -4.44 25.76 -36.46
N ARG A 629 -4.82 26.75 -37.31
CA ARG A 629 -4.09 28.02 -37.41
C ARG A 629 -4.11 28.77 -36.08
N ARG A 630 -5.27 28.93 -35.43
CA ARG A 630 -5.36 29.60 -34.13
C ARG A 630 -4.55 28.87 -33.05
N HIS A 631 -4.54 27.54 -33.04
CA HIS A 631 -3.75 26.77 -32.09
C HIS A 631 -2.25 27.01 -32.33
N LEU A 632 -1.81 27.02 -33.57
CA LEU A 632 -0.44 27.29 -33.98
C LEU A 632 -0.01 28.73 -33.62
N ASP A 633 -0.86 29.72 -33.92
CA ASP A 633 -0.63 31.13 -33.58
C ASP A 633 -0.54 31.40 -32.08
N ALA A 634 -1.23 30.58 -31.29
CA ALA A 634 -1.16 30.57 -29.82
C ALA A 634 0.05 29.79 -29.26
N GLY A 635 0.97 29.29 -30.10
CA GLY A 635 2.17 28.58 -29.72
C GLY A 635 2.03 27.06 -29.59
N GLY A 636 0.88 26.51 -29.94
CA GLY A 636 0.61 25.08 -29.96
C GLY A 636 1.33 24.32 -31.07
N ARG A 637 1.15 23.01 -31.07
CA ARG A 637 1.73 22.11 -32.09
C ARG A 637 0.63 21.46 -32.91
N ILE A 638 0.88 21.32 -34.21
CA ILE A 638 -0.04 20.67 -35.15
C ILE A 638 0.67 19.63 -36.00
N ILE A 639 -0.03 18.59 -36.40
CA ILE A 639 0.39 17.65 -37.45
C ILE A 639 -0.65 17.68 -38.54
N THR A 640 -0.17 17.96 -39.75
CA THR A 640 -1.02 18.03 -40.97
C THR A 640 -0.42 17.22 -42.08
N ARG A 641 -1.24 16.84 -43.08
CA ARG A 641 -0.78 16.27 -44.33
C ARG A 641 -0.37 17.39 -45.27
N ASP A 642 0.78 17.23 -45.92
CA ASP A 642 1.30 18.13 -46.95
C ASP A 642 1.79 17.27 -48.13
N GLY A 643 0.96 17.10 -49.15
CA GLY A 643 1.18 16.15 -50.24
C GLY A 643 1.22 14.70 -49.71
N ASP A 644 2.33 14.04 -49.97
CA ASP A 644 2.58 12.64 -49.51
C ASP A 644 3.28 12.56 -48.14
N ASP A 645 3.42 13.70 -47.44
CA ASP A 645 4.10 13.77 -46.14
C ASP A 645 3.18 14.18 -45.02
N LEU A 646 3.53 13.75 -43.78
CA LEU A 646 3.06 14.31 -42.52
C LEU A 646 4.06 15.32 -41.99
N VAL A 647 3.58 16.47 -41.58
CA VAL A 647 4.41 17.59 -41.14
C VAL A 647 3.98 18.04 -39.76
N LEU A 648 4.91 17.97 -38.80
CA LEU A 648 4.78 18.57 -37.48
C LEU A 648 5.24 20.03 -37.54
N ARG A 649 4.37 20.96 -37.14
CA ARG A 649 4.65 22.39 -37.05
C ARG A 649 4.47 22.91 -35.63
N SER A 650 5.26 23.92 -35.24
CA SER A 650 5.09 24.69 -34.01
C SER A 650 5.37 26.16 -34.30
N GLY A 651 4.43 27.04 -33.98
CA GLY A 651 4.52 28.45 -34.40
C GLY A 651 4.61 28.59 -35.91
N VAL A 652 5.58 29.36 -36.43
CA VAL A 652 5.80 29.55 -37.87
C VAL A 652 6.76 28.54 -38.49
N GLY A 653 7.27 27.59 -37.69
CA GLY A 653 8.33 26.66 -38.12
C GLY A 653 7.81 25.24 -38.38
N GLU A 654 8.39 24.59 -39.39
CA GLU A 654 8.28 23.15 -39.57
C GLU A 654 9.36 22.46 -38.72
N LEU A 655 8.96 21.48 -37.89
CA LEU A 655 9.87 20.76 -36.99
C LEU A 655 10.30 19.44 -37.60
N ILE A 656 9.35 18.67 -38.13
CA ILE A 656 9.59 17.30 -38.61
C ILE A 656 8.68 17.05 -39.81
N ARG A 657 9.22 16.33 -40.81
CA ARG A 657 8.50 15.88 -42.01
C ARG A 657 8.79 14.37 -42.21
N CYS A 658 7.77 13.59 -42.48
CA CYS A 658 7.93 12.18 -42.84
C CYS A 658 6.86 11.72 -43.83
N PRO A 659 7.11 10.66 -44.62
CA PRO A 659 6.11 10.10 -45.51
C PRO A 659 4.80 9.75 -44.80
N ALA A 660 3.68 10.22 -45.34
CA ALA A 660 2.36 9.85 -44.87
C ALA A 660 2.04 8.38 -45.22
N PRO A 661 1.21 7.67 -44.47
CA PRO A 661 0.69 6.38 -44.88
C PRO A 661 -0.20 6.52 -46.12
N GLU A 662 -0.28 5.50 -46.97
CA GLU A 662 -1.33 5.39 -47.96
C GLU A 662 -2.67 5.27 -47.19
N VAL A 663 -3.39 6.38 -47.06
CA VAL A 663 -4.61 6.45 -46.25
C VAL A 663 -5.81 6.13 -47.11
N PRO A 664 -6.66 5.14 -46.78
CA PRO A 664 -8.03 5.07 -47.26
C PRO A 664 -8.82 6.28 -46.76
N THR A 665 -9.71 6.80 -47.56
CA THR A 665 -10.30 8.13 -47.54
C THR A 665 -11.22 8.52 -46.37
N GLU A 666 -11.31 7.78 -45.26
CA GLU A 666 -12.16 8.13 -44.12
C GLU A 666 -11.46 7.87 -42.80
N GLY A 667 -11.15 8.95 -42.06
CA GLY A 667 -10.93 9.00 -40.59
C GLY A 667 -10.01 7.95 -40.00
N SER A 668 -8.80 7.74 -40.55
CA SER A 668 -8.04 6.56 -40.16
C SER A 668 -7.22 6.81 -38.91
N TYR A 669 -7.38 5.92 -37.93
CA TYR A 669 -6.45 5.75 -36.84
C TYR A 669 -4.99 5.66 -37.25
N GLU A 670 -4.69 5.24 -38.50
CA GLU A 670 -3.31 5.22 -39.08
C GLU A 670 -2.65 6.59 -39.09
N LEU A 671 -3.41 7.66 -39.35
CA LEU A 671 -2.87 9.04 -39.31
C LEU A 671 -2.44 9.40 -37.89
N LEU A 672 -3.28 9.06 -36.87
CA LEU A 672 -3.00 9.32 -35.48
C LEU A 672 -1.84 8.44 -34.96
N ILE A 673 -1.76 7.21 -35.44
CA ILE A 673 -0.68 6.26 -35.10
C ILE A 673 0.66 6.81 -35.60
N LYS A 674 0.70 7.31 -36.86
CA LYS A 674 1.92 7.83 -37.44
C LYS A 674 2.29 9.20 -36.88
N ALA A 675 1.27 10.02 -36.54
CA ALA A 675 1.46 11.26 -35.79
C ALA A 675 2.05 10.99 -34.39
N ALA A 676 1.55 9.97 -33.68
CA ALA A 676 2.13 9.54 -32.42
C ALA A 676 3.59 9.11 -32.57
N SER A 677 3.88 8.40 -33.65
CA SER A 677 5.24 7.96 -33.97
C SER A 677 6.22 9.12 -34.21
N LEU A 678 5.76 10.25 -34.72
CA LEU A 678 6.58 11.43 -34.95
C LEU A 678 6.95 12.22 -33.70
N LEU A 679 6.10 12.14 -32.66
CA LEU A 679 6.22 12.98 -31.48
C LEU A 679 7.13 12.42 -30.40
N ASP A 680 7.34 11.14 -30.36
CA ASP A 680 8.11 10.54 -29.31
C ASP A 680 9.26 9.68 -29.84
N SER A 681 10.48 10.27 -29.86
CA SER A 681 11.72 9.55 -30.19
C SER A 681 11.98 8.37 -29.22
N ARG A 682 11.30 8.35 -28.07
CA ARG A 682 11.30 7.19 -27.14
C ARG A 682 10.46 6.03 -27.69
N ILE A 683 9.56 6.29 -28.64
CA ILE A 683 8.74 5.31 -29.36
C ILE A 683 9.41 4.89 -30.67
N ILE A 684 10.27 5.74 -31.26
CA ILE A 684 11.00 5.47 -32.53
C ILE A 684 12.51 5.65 -32.32
N PRO A 685 13.35 4.78 -32.87
CA PRO A 685 14.81 4.98 -32.89
C PRO A 685 15.19 6.23 -33.68
N GLU A 686 16.15 7.02 -33.18
CA GLU A 686 16.73 8.22 -33.84
C GLU A 686 17.18 7.99 -35.30
N ARG A 687 17.41 6.75 -35.72
CA ARG A 687 17.82 6.37 -37.09
C ARG A 687 16.74 6.54 -38.14
N MET A 688 15.45 6.75 -37.80
CA MET A 688 14.38 7.04 -38.75
C MET A 688 14.13 8.56 -38.91
N ILE A 689 14.68 9.37 -38.00
CA ILE A 689 14.52 10.84 -38.03
C ILE A 689 15.62 11.51 -38.89
N SER A 690 16.73 10.83 -39.17
CA SER A 690 17.88 11.33 -39.89
C SER A 690 18.01 10.68 -41.27
N ALA A 691 17.21 11.11 -42.22
CA ALA A 691 17.59 11.12 -43.63
C ALA A 691 17.37 12.52 -44.15
N PRO A 692 18.37 13.42 -44.11
CA PRO A 692 18.32 14.61 -44.92
C PRO A 692 18.56 14.16 -46.34
N HIS A 693 17.58 14.35 -47.21
CA HIS A 693 17.89 14.50 -48.63
C HIS A 693 18.67 15.79 -48.79
N LEU A 694 20.00 15.69 -48.65
CA LEU A 694 20.94 16.62 -49.24
C LEU A 694 21.23 16.15 -50.67
N SER A 695 20.67 16.80 -51.63
CA SER A 695 21.32 17.19 -52.88
C SER A 695 20.43 18.15 -53.63
#